data_d652bd2505d4fcc45eed71a8192359a5
#
_entry.id   d652bd2505d4fcc45eed71a8192359a5
#
_cell.length_a   1.000
_cell.length_b   1.000
_cell.length_c   1.000
_cell.angle_alpha   90.00
_cell.angle_beta   90.00
_cell.angle_gamma   90.00
#
_symmetry.space_group_name_H-M   'P 1'
#
loop_
_entity.id
_entity.type
_entity.pdbx_description
1 polymer ?
#
loop_
_entity_poly.entity_id
_entity_poly.type
_entity_poly.pdbx_seq_one_letter_code
_entity_poly.pdbx_strand_id
1 'polypeptide(L)'
;MKNDFFKLFKVSPISLSIVGVVPLLLCAPQVVAGIIVGADRKIDASTAADFYRLSNDASLTATGASTYELNLNASSKLFMSGSAVNAQGNEAGIYLRDSEATLSSSTITSASSGLVVTQNVGTGIGSKATVNDSAITGGLQGVIVGGLSSVMLNRTAVTATDAKGFGLQMAGGQATAIDSSITGGNHGVLVLIAEGSGLTLSNTQVEGLHGSAIRVDDFGATPASVEILVSNGSTLTGGNGNVLEVGNGATANMTANNSQLKGDVVVEAGSTANITLENTATLTGNLQNVSSLALNSQGQWIMVGDSVGQVGELSMDGGSVKFGKGDEFFTLSVANLKGNGTFVMDADFAQGKTDFLEVTGQASGSHSLLVGSSGQDPLSDTKLHVVHIGSGDAQFSLANGRVDLGTYSYDLVQDGNDWYLGSTGTISPGTRSVLALFNTAPTVWYGELTSLRSRMGEIRLDQGSTGLWMRAYGNKFDVSESSGLAYTQNQQGISFGADAPLPIGDGRWLAGLMGGYSKSDLDLAQGTSGTVNSYYVGAYTTWIDESGYYFDGVLKFNRFQNQSSVSMSDGERAKGDYDNSSVGASVEVGRHIKLGNDYFIEPYTQLSGVVIQGKRYELDNGMAADGDRTRSLLGKLGVTAGRNFEMSNGNVIQPYVRVAYAREFAKNNEVKVNAEVFNNDLSGSRGELGAGVAMSVSDRLSLHADFDYSNGDKIEQPWGANVGIRYSW
;
A
#
# COMPACT_ATOMS: atom_id res chain seq x y z
N MET A 1 -17.12 49.23 0.05
CA MET A 1 -17.62 48.66 -1.19
C MET A 1 -18.95 47.92 -0.93
N LYS A 2 -19.94 48.60 -0.35
CA LYS A 2 -21.22 48.01 0.07
C LYS A 2 -22.44 48.42 -0.78
N ASN A 3 -22.25 49.20 -1.85
CA ASN A 3 -23.41 49.82 -2.51
C ASN A 3 -23.59 49.54 -4.01
N ASP A 4 -22.77 48.72 -4.66
CA ASP A 4 -22.89 48.54 -6.10
C ASP A 4 -23.45 47.22 -6.60
N PHE A 5 -23.69 46.24 -5.70
CA PHE A 5 -24.18 44.91 -6.12
C PHE A 5 -25.71 44.81 -6.28
N PHE A 6 -26.48 45.75 -5.70
CA PHE A 6 -27.95 45.77 -5.83
C PHE A 6 -28.44 46.39 -7.13
N LYS A 7 -27.59 46.88 -8.01
CA LYS A 7 -27.99 47.49 -9.29
C LYS A 7 -28.26 46.53 -10.45
N LEU A 8 -28.02 45.24 -10.26
CA LEU A 8 -28.21 44.21 -11.32
C LEU A 8 -29.62 43.62 -11.39
N PHE A 9 -30.53 43.98 -10.48
CA PHE A 9 -31.93 43.54 -10.50
C PHE A 9 -32.93 44.68 -10.63
N LYS A 10 -32.66 45.65 -11.51
CA LYS A 10 -33.71 46.58 -11.93
C LYS A 10 -34.51 46.00 -13.10
N VAL A 11 -35.54 45.24 -12.79
CA VAL A 11 -36.66 45.02 -13.71
C VAL A 11 -37.44 46.33 -13.77
N SER A 12 -37.36 47.06 -14.87
CA SER A 12 -38.15 48.25 -15.09
C SER A 12 -39.62 47.89 -15.24
N PRO A 13 -40.56 48.57 -14.52
CA PRO A 13 -41.98 48.40 -14.78
C PRO A 13 -42.35 49.16 -16.06
N ILE A 14 -42.86 48.45 -17.06
CA ILE A 14 -43.45 49.05 -18.26
C ILE A 14 -44.85 49.58 -17.87
N SER A 15 -44.98 50.89 -17.76
CA SER A 15 -46.28 51.56 -17.62
C SER A 15 -47.01 51.57 -18.95
N LEU A 16 -48.24 51.05 -18.93
CA LEU A 16 -49.17 51.07 -20.06
C LEU A 16 -49.79 52.47 -20.18
N SER A 17 -49.54 53.17 -21.26
CA SER A 17 -50.30 54.35 -21.66
C SER A 17 -50.92 54.12 -23.05
N ILE A 18 -52.26 54.02 -23.04
CA ILE A 18 -53.07 53.97 -24.28
C ILE A 18 -53.43 55.39 -24.69
N VAL A 19 -53.07 55.84 -25.89
CA VAL A 19 -53.86 56.76 -26.69
C VAL A 19 -53.61 56.44 -28.18
N GLY A 20 -54.72 56.25 -28.92
CA GLY A 20 -54.72 55.83 -30.29
C GLY A 20 -54.46 56.92 -31.32
N VAL A 21 -54.07 56.48 -32.48
CA VAL A 21 -54.57 56.99 -33.82
C VAL A 21 -54.02 56.01 -34.89
N VAL A 22 -54.88 55.47 -35.72
CA VAL A 22 -54.59 54.60 -36.88
C VAL A 22 -54.17 55.53 -38.04
N PRO A 23 -53.12 55.12 -38.85
CA PRO A 23 -53.39 54.79 -40.24
C PRO A 23 -52.76 53.43 -40.69
N LEU A 24 -53.51 52.78 -41.57
CA LEU A 24 -53.09 51.62 -42.35
C LEU A 24 -51.78 51.82 -43.08
N LEU A 25 -50.80 50.98 -42.84
CA LEU A 25 -49.72 50.70 -43.79
C LEU A 25 -49.30 49.19 -43.61
N LEU A 26 -49.40 48.54 -44.73
CA LEU A 26 -48.95 47.15 -45.10
C LEU A 26 -48.14 46.35 -44.06
N CYS A 27 -48.75 45.27 -43.64
CA CYS A 27 -48.14 44.25 -42.75
C CYS A 27 -46.94 43.56 -43.41
N ALA A 28 -45.77 43.78 -42.85
CA ALA A 28 -44.83 42.64 -42.63
C ALA A 28 -45.41 41.80 -41.44
N PRO A 29 -45.37 40.47 -41.46
CA PRO A 29 -45.88 39.70 -40.39
C PRO A 29 -45.08 40.03 -39.12
N GLN A 30 -45.68 40.74 -38.17
CA GLN A 30 -45.16 40.83 -36.82
C GLN A 30 -45.23 39.40 -36.22
N VAL A 31 -44.08 38.85 -35.92
CA VAL A 31 -43.98 37.62 -35.15
C VAL A 31 -44.59 37.92 -33.78
N VAL A 32 -45.85 37.56 -33.57
CA VAL A 32 -46.48 37.65 -32.28
C VAL A 32 -45.89 36.53 -31.44
N ALA A 33 -45.13 36.88 -30.42
CA ALA A 33 -44.64 35.90 -29.43
C ALA A 33 -45.78 34.98 -29.04
N GLY A 34 -45.55 33.67 -29.07
CA GLY A 34 -46.58 32.67 -28.70
C GLY A 34 -46.95 32.80 -27.24
N ILE A 35 -48.01 33.57 -26.94
CA ILE A 35 -48.56 33.71 -25.58
C ILE A 35 -49.56 32.57 -25.37
N ILE A 36 -49.36 31.73 -24.36
CA ILE A 36 -50.24 30.63 -24.01
C ILE A 36 -50.75 30.87 -22.58
N VAL A 37 -52.06 31.03 -22.44
CA VAL A 37 -52.73 31.28 -21.13
C VAL A 37 -53.79 30.23 -20.94
N GLY A 38 -53.68 29.44 -19.86
CA GLY A 38 -54.68 28.43 -19.50
C GLY A 38 -54.99 27.39 -20.56
N ALA A 39 -54.04 27.08 -21.45
CA ALA A 39 -54.22 26.19 -22.60
C ALA A 39 -53.02 25.28 -22.81
N ASP A 40 -53.24 24.12 -23.44
CA ASP A 40 -52.22 23.17 -23.86
C ASP A 40 -51.79 23.41 -25.31
N ARG A 41 -50.47 23.46 -25.55
CA ARG A 41 -49.90 23.59 -26.90
C ARG A 41 -48.86 22.50 -27.17
N LYS A 42 -48.88 21.99 -28.40
CA LYS A 42 -47.86 21.07 -28.88
C LYS A 42 -47.11 21.74 -30.07
N ILE A 43 -45.81 21.56 -30.07
CA ILE A 43 -44.92 22.01 -31.16
C ILE A 43 -43.97 20.89 -31.52
N ASP A 44 -43.54 20.84 -32.79
CA ASP A 44 -42.65 19.81 -33.31
C ASP A 44 -41.62 20.41 -34.30
N ALA A 45 -40.86 19.56 -34.97
CA ALA A 45 -39.83 19.97 -35.93
C ALA A 45 -40.37 20.80 -37.13
N SER A 46 -41.67 20.75 -37.43
CA SER A 46 -42.30 21.52 -38.48
C SER A 46 -42.75 22.91 -38.01
N THR A 47 -42.78 23.14 -36.73
CA THR A 47 -43.18 24.42 -36.11
C THR A 47 -42.04 25.44 -36.26
N ALA A 48 -42.33 26.60 -36.83
CA ALA A 48 -41.35 27.67 -36.91
C ALA A 48 -40.88 28.09 -35.50
N ALA A 49 -39.57 28.36 -35.35
CA ALA A 49 -39.02 28.81 -34.07
C ALA A 49 -39.67 30.15 -33.63
N ASP A 50 -40.10 30.23 -32.40
CA ASP A 50 -40.77 31.37 -31.80
C ASP A 50 -40.46 31.47 -30.31
N PHE A 51 -40.83 32.60 -29.69
CA PHE A 51 -40.82 32.84 -28.25
C PHE A 51 -42.13 32.31 -27.64
N TYR A 52 -42.04 31.61 -26.49
CA TYR A 52 -43.26 31.14 -25.79
C TYR A 52 -43.32 31.66 -24.36
N ARG A 53 -44.45 32.27 -24.01
CA ARG A 53 -44.78 32.69 -22.63
C ARG A 53 -46.01 31.93 -22.16
N LEU A 54 -45.83 31.14 -21.09
CA LEU A 54 -46.87 30.36 -20.51
C LEU A 54 -47.32 30.93 -19.15
N SER A 55 -48.62 30.94 -18.90
CA SER A 55 -49.19 31.37 -17.60
C SER A 55 -50.50 30.70 -17.31
N ASN A 56 -50.87 30.66 -16.00
CA ASN A 56 -52.18 30.16 -15.52
C ASN A 56 -52.42 28.69 -15.92
N ASP A 57 -51.64 27.78 -15.41
CA ASP A 57 -51.69 26.32 -15.65
C ASP A 57 -51.56 25.90 -17.12
N ALA A 58 -50.98 26.75 -17.97
CA ALA A 58 -50.74 26.43 -19.36
C ALA A 58 -49.64 25.34 -19.53
N SER A 59 -49.75 24.51 -20.57
CA SER A 59 -48.72 23.53 -20.86
C SER A 59 -48.16 23.67 -22.29
N LEU A 60 -46.83 23.42 -22.45
CA LEU A 60 -46.17 23.31 -23.73
C LEU A 60 -45.50 21.95 -23.83
N THR A 61 -45.82 21.20 -24.87
CA THR A 61 -45.10 19.98 -25.25
C THR A 61 -44.35 20.23 -26.52
N ALA A 62 -42.98 20.16 -26.47
CA ALA A 62 -42.08 20.33 -27.59
C ALA A 62 -41.36 19.02 -27.94
N THR A 63 -41.53 18.54 -29.18
CA THR A 63 -40.91 17.29 -29.60
C THR A 63 -40.12 17.53 -30.91
N GLY A 64 -38.80 17.43 -30.84
CA GLY A 64 -37.92 17.75 -31.97
C GLY A 64 -38.02 19.21 -32.43
N ALA A 65 -38.61 20.10 -31.65
CA ALA A 65 -38.86 21.50 -31.99
C ALA A 65 -37.62 22.38 -31.74
N SER A 66 -37.57 23.51 -32.47
CA SER A 66 -36.64 24.60 -32.18
C SER A 66 -37.40 25.80 -31.68
N THR A 67 -36.93 26.40 -30.60
CA THR A 67 -37.54 27.63 -30.01
C THR A 67 -36.47 28.66 -29.67
N TYR A 68 -36.92 29.90 -29.45
CA TYR A 68 -36.01 30.93 -28.93
C TYR A 68 -35.99 30.91 -27.40
N GLU A 69 -36.80 31.71 -26.72
CA GLU A 69 -36.89 31.70 -25.26
C GLU A 69 -38.21 31.10 -24.79
N LEU A 70 -38.15 30.44 -23.64
CA LEU A 70 -39.35 29.89 -22.93
C LEU A 70 -39.48 30.52 -21.55
N ASN A 71 -40.61 31.21 -21.31
CA ASN A 71 -40.88 31.85 -20.03
C ASN A 71 -42.18 31.28 -19.42
N LEU A 72 -42.07 30.61 -18.29
CA LEU A 72 -43.16 29.94 -17.61
C LEU A 72 -43.43 30.59 -16.27
N ASN A 73 -44.68 30.88 -16.02
CA ASN A 73 -45.16 31.47 -14.79
C ASN A 73 -46.46 30.82 -14.33
N ALA A 74 -46.85 31.01 -13.05
CA ALA A 74 -48.17 30.66 -12.50
C ALA A 74 -48.60 29.23 -12.86
N SER A 75 -47.93 28.25 -12.26
CA SER A 75 -48.22 26.80 -12.33
C SER A 75 -48.12 26.16 -13.72
N SER A 76 -47.44 26.82 -14.66
CA SER A 76 -47.31 26.33 -16.03
C SER A 76 -46.32 25.18 -16.15
N LYS A 77 -46.45 24.34 -17.20
CA LYS A 77 -45.70 23.14 -17.39
C LYS A 77 -45.00 23.09 -18.77
N LEU A 78 -43.77 22.62 -18.78
CA LEU A 78 -42.97 22.39 -20.00
C LEU A 78 -42.54 20.92 -20.07
N PHE A 79 -42.82 20.30 -21.21
CA PHE A 79 -42.32 18.97 -21.56
C PHE A 79 -41.53 19.09 -22.87
N MET A 80 -40.22 18.87 -22.82
CA MET A 80 -39.32 18.91 -24.00
C MET A 80 -38.68 17.57 -24.25
N SER A 81 -38.67 17.13 -25.49
CA SER A 81 -37.94 15.95 -25.91
C SER A 81 -37.26 16.16 -27.28
N GLY A 82 -35.96 15.89 -27.36
CA GLY A 82 -35.17 16.04 -28.58
C GLY A 82 -35.20 17.46 -29.19
N SER A 83 -35.43 18.49 -28.37
CA SER A 83 -35.72 19.85 -28.80
C SER A 83 -34.57 20.80 -28.48
N ALA A 84 -34.53 21.94 -29.16
CA ALA A 84 -33.53 22.98 -28.96
C ALA A 84 -34.14 24.33 -28.55
N VAL A 85 -33.49 24.97 -27.56
CA VAL A 85 -33.76 26.39 -27.21
C VAL A 85 -32.50 27.16 -27.55
N ASN A 86 -32.66 28.19 -28.47
CA ASN A 86 -31.58 29.08 -28.88
C ASN A 86 -31.99 30.50 -28.57
N ALA A 87 -31.76 30.94 -27.33
CA ALA A 87 -32.19 32.26 -26.87
C ALA A 87 -31.53 33.39 -27.68
N GLN A 88 -32.31 34.42 -27.98
CA GLN A 88 -31.86 35.58 -28.70
C GLN A 88 -31.51 36.73 -27.73
N GLY A 89 -30.41 37.41 -27.97
CA GLY A 89 -30.01 38.53 -27.10
C GLY A 89 -29.47 38.02 -25.72
N ASN A 90 -29.79 38.78 -24.67
CA ASN A 90 -29.31 38.54 -23.30
C ASN A 90 -30.39 37.91 -22.39
N GLU A 91 -31.37 37.25 -22.95
CA GLU A 91 -32.45 36.59 -22.19
C GLU A 91 -32.03 35.19 -21.75
N ALA A 92 -32.69 34.66 -20.72
CA ALA A 92 -32.53 33.28 -20.33
C ALA A 92 -33.12 32.32 -21.36
N GLY A 93 -32.49 31.18 -21.62
CA GLY A 93 -33.03 30.17 -22.52
C GLY A 93 -34.38 29.65 -22.05
N ILE A 94 -34.46 29.16 -20.81
CA ILE A 94 -35.68 28.76 -20.14
C ILE A 94 -35.75 29.47 -18.80
N TYR A 95 -36.85 30.13 -18.51
CA TYR A 95 -37.14 30.79 -17.25
C TYR A 95 -38.39 30.19 -16.59
N LEU A 96 -38.24 29.62 -15.39
CA LEU A 96 -39.33 29.06 -14.59
C LEU A 96 -39.55 29.90 -13.34
N ARG A 97 -40.78 30.31 -13.11
CA ARG A 97 -41.25 30.95 -11.87
C ARG A 97 -42.59 30.38 -11.45
N ASP A 98 -42.66 29.71 -10.33
CA ASP A 98 -43.85 28.97 -9.90
C ASP A 98 -44.35 28.03 -11.04
N SER A 99 -43.41 27.16 -11.53
CA SER A 99 -43.68 26.34 -12.73
C SER A 99 -42.82 25.10 -12.75
N GLU A 100 -43.18 24.14 -13.60
CA GLU A 100 -42.46 22.87 -13.73
C GLU A 100 -41.94 22.67 -15.15
N ALA A 101 -40.72 22.07 -15.26
CA ALA A 101 -40.17 21.66 -16.54
C ALA A 101 -39.58 20.25 -16.47
N THR A 102 -39.81 19.43 -17.51
CA THR A 102 -39.19 18.18 -17.76
C THR A 102 -38.54 18.21 -19.13
N LEU A 103 -37.21 18.08 -19.18
CA LEU A 103 -36.40 18.15 -20.41
C LEU A 103 -35.71 16.79 -20.59
N SER A 104 -35.73 16.29 -21.84
CA SER A 104 -35.06 15.05 -22.18
C SER A 104 -34.37 15.19 -23.53
N SER A 105 -33.10 14.74 -23.66
CA SER A 105 -32.33 14.77 -24.92
C SER A 105 -32.39 16.10 -25.64
N SER A 106 -32.34 17.21 -24.88
CA SER A 106 -32.59 18.55 -25.40
C SER A 106 -31.35 19.45 -25.20
N THR A 107 -31.24 20.50 -26.00
CA THR A 107 -30.17 21.49 -25.91
C THR A 107 -30.72 22.86 -25.59
N ILE A 108 -30.10 23.56 -24.67
CA ILE A 108 -30.45 24.95 -24.30
C ILE A 108 -29.18 25.80 -24.46
N THR A 109 -29.26 26.87 -25.22
CA THR A 109 -28.17 27.82 -25.43
C THR A 109 -28.65 29.24 -25.23
N SER A 110 -27.92 30.03 -24.42
CA SER A 110 -28.18 31.44 -24.17
C SER A 110 -26.87 32.20 -23.97
N ALA A 111 -26.83 33.46 -24.41
CA ALA A 111 -25.72 34.36 -24.09
C ALA A 111 -25.72 34.83 -22.61
N SER A 112 -26.82 34.66 -21.89
CA SER A 112 -26.96 35.01 -20.48
C SER A 112 -27.02 33.72 -19.63
N SER A 113 -28.21 33.28 -19.25
CA SER A 113 -28.41 32.08 -18.43
C SER A 113 -29.10 30.97 -19.23
N GLY A 114 -28.59 29.73 -19.19
CA GLY A 114 -29.22 28.62 -19.91
C GLY A 114 -30.60 28.28 -19.36
N LEU A 115 -30.66 27.92 -18.07
CA LEU A 115 -31.88 27.59 -17.36
C LEU A 115 -31.99 28.36 -16.05
N VAL A 116 -33.11 29.02 -15.80
CA VAL A 116 -33.39 29.71 -14.55
C VAL A 116 -34.62 29.04 -13.88
N VAL A 117 -34.47 28.59 -12.64
CA VAL A 117 -35.48 27.91 -11.86
C VAL A 117 -35.66 28.70 -10.56
N THR A 118 -36.68 29.50 -10.45
CA THR A 118 -36.84 30.47 -9.35
C THR A 118 -38.23 30.45 -8.73
N GLN A 119 -38.27 30.88 -7.48
CA GLN A 119 -39.50 31.05 -6.71
C GLN A 119 -40.26 32.25 -7.18
N ASN A 120 -41.58 32.20 -7.14
CA ASN A 120 -42.42 33.34 -7.22
C ASN A 120 -42.51 34.01 -5.83
N VAL A 121 -41.87 35.15 -5.67
CA VAL A 121 -41.83 35.88 -4.40
C VAL A 121 -43.23 36.29 -3.90
N GLY A 122 -44.19 36.53 -4.79
CA GLY A 122 -45.55 36.92 -4.43
C GLY A 122 -46.39 35.78 -3.87
N THR A 123 -46.18 34.54 -4.34
CA THR A 123 -46.92 33.35 -3.87
C THR A 123 -46.12 32.51 -2.89
N GLY A 124 -44.80 32.70 -2.83
CA GLY A 124 -43.94 31.84 -2.04
C GLY A 124 -43.69 30.46 -2.67
N ILE A 125 -44.18 30.17 -3.88
CA ILE A 125 -44.10 28.86 -4.53
C ILE A 125 -42.81 28.78 -5.37
N GLY A 126 -42.02 27.73 -5.11
CA GLY A 126 -40.81 27.42 -5.89
C GLY A 126 -41.11 26.72 -7.22
N SER A 127 -40.15 26.74 -8.15
CA SER A 127 -40.22 25.99 -9.39
C SER A 127 -39.44 24.70 -9.33
N LYS A 128 -39.74 23.77 -10.24
CA LYS A 128 -39.05 22.48 -10.33
C LYS A 128 -38.62 22.18 -11.77
N ALA A 129 -37.40 21.84 -11.96
CA ALA A 129 -36.86 21.35 -13.26
C ALA A 129 -36.23 19.96 -13.12
N THR A 130 -36.57 19.07 -14.04
CA THR A 130 -35.91 17.77 -14.21
C THR A 130 -35.33 17.70 -15.61
N VAL A 131 -34.02 17.53 -15.69
CA VAL A 131 -33.26 17.54 -16.97
C VAL A 131 -32.53 16.22 -17.11
N ASN A 132 -32.80 15.52 -18.22
CA ASN A 132 -32.22 14.23 -18.50
C ASN A 132 -31.52 14.25 -19.85
N ASP A 133 -30.34 13.61 -19.96
CA ASP A 133 -29.61 13.37 -21.21
C ASP A 133 -29.47 14.62 -22.08
N SER A 134 -29.20 15.78 -21.48
CA SER A 134 -29.34 17.12 -22.12
C SER A 134 -28.05 17.95 -21.97
N ALA A 135 -27.98 19.05 -22.76
CA ALA A 135 -26.90 20.03 -22.63
C ALA A 135 -27.45 21.41 -22.38
N ILE A 136 -26.91 22.12 -21.40
CA ILE A 136 -27.29 23.47 -21.05
C ILE A 136 -26.04 24.35 -21.12
N THR A 137 -26.08 25.35 -21.99
CA THR A 137 -25.00 26.33 -22.15
C THR A 137 -25.52 27.73 -21.91
N GLY A 138 -24.93 28.42 -20.94
CA GLY A 138 -25.16 29.86 -20.72
C GLY A 138 -23.88 30.67 -20.94
N GLY A 139 -24.00 31.94 -21.23
CA GLY A 139 -22.84 32.84 -21.21
C GLY A 139 -22.36 33.04 -19.78
N LEU A 140 -23.21 33.64 -18.94
CA LEU A 140 -22.87 33.95 -17.54
C LEU A 140 -23.19 32.82 -16.54
N GLN A 141 -24.31 32.12 -16.72
CA GLN A 141 -24.69 31.01 -15.90
C GLN A 141 -25.25 29.85 -16.75
N GLY A 142 -24.76 28.63 -16.53
CA GLY A 142 -25.38 27.44 -17.10
C GLY A 142 -26.80 27.27 -16.55
N VAL A 143 -26.86 27.10 -15.22
CA VAL A 143 -28.15 26.95 -14.47
C VAL A 143 -28.19 27.91 -13.29
N ILE A 144 -29.34 28.50 -13.04
CA ILE A 144 -29.64 29.25 -11.80
C ILE A 144 -30.77 28.55 -11.05
N VAL A 145 -30.60 28.35 -9.71
CA VAL A 145 -31.64 27.89 -8.80
C VAL A 145 -31.83 28.93 -7.71
N GLY A 146 -33.09 29.36 -7.46
CA GLY A 146 -33.36 30.40 -6.47
C GLY A 146 -34.57 30.13 -5.60
N GLY A 147 -34.52 30.59 -4.35
CA GLY A 147 -35.57 30.46 -3.38
C GLY A 147 -35.92 29.01 -3.03
N LEU A 148 -37.18 28.66 -2.89
CA LEU A 148 -37.66 27.30 -2.57
C LEU A 148 -37.75 26.40 -3.82
N SER A 149 -36.90 26.60 -4.81
CA SER A 149 -36.92 25.86 -6.09
C SER A 149 -35.96 24.67 -6.09
N SER A 150 -36.14 23.76 -7.04
CA SER A 150 -35.26 22.61 -7.19
C SER A 150 -34.94 22.27 -8.63
N VAL A 151 -33.70 21.83 -8.86
CA VAL A 151 -33.25 21.28 -10.14
C VAL A 151 -32.66 19.88 -9.93
N MET A 152 -33.04 18.96 -10.83
CA MET A 152 -32.41 17.65 -10.94
C MET A 152 -31.80 17.53 -12.34
N LEU A 153 -30.51 17.25 -12.39
CA LEU A 153 -29.71 17.08 -13.59
C LEU A 153 -29.23 15.61 -13.64
N ASN A 154 -29.69 14.86 -14.64
CA ASN A 154 -29.30 13.46 -14.83
C ASN A 154 -28.60 13.33 -16.18
N ARG A 155 -27.37 12.84 -16.23
CA ARG A 155 -26.58 12.70 -17.45
C ARG A 155 -26.61 13.95 -18.31
N THR A 156 -26.43 15.10 -17.64
CA THR A 156 -26.60 16.43 -18.23
C THR A 156 -25.29 17.20 -18.15
N ALA A 157 -24.90 17.81 -19.26
CA ALA A 157 -23.75 18.73 -19.31
C ALA A 157 -24.24 20.18 -19.11
N VAL A 158 -23.70 20.85 -18.12
CA VAL A 158 -23.97 22.27 -17.81
C VAL A 158 -22.69 23.07 -17.99
N THR A 159 -22.72 24.15 -18.81
CA THR A 159 -21.54 24.96 -19.09
C THR A 159 -21.86 26.46 -19.03
N ALA A 160 -21.00 27.23 -18.37
CA ALA A 160 -20.96 28.69 -18.53
C ALA A 160 -19.71 29.07 -19.33
N THR A 161 -19.87 29.83 -20.40
CA THR A 161 -18.80 30.11 -21.37
C THR A 161 -18.02 31.41 -21.11
N ASP A 162 -18.58 32.38 -20.38
CA ASP A 162 -17.88 33.60 -19.98
C ASP A 162 -16.85 33.28 -18.90
N ALA A 163 -15.65 33.83 -18.96
CA ALA A 163 -14.60 33.62 -17.98
C ALA A 163 -14.97 34.00 -16.54
N LYS A 164 -16.00 34.81 -16.33
CA LYS A 164 -16.58 35.15 -15.02
C LYS A 164 -17.83 34.33 -14.69
N GLY A 165 -18.25 33.45 -15.58
CA GLY A 165 -19.49 32.68 -15.46
C GLY A 165 -19.42 31.54 -14.49
N PHE A 166 -20.58 31.07 -14.03
CA PHE A 166 -20.77 29.96 -13.11
C PHE A 166 -21.53 28.84 -13.80
N GLY A 167 -21.02 27.60 -13.71
CA GLY A 167 -21.77 26.45 -14.25
C GLY A 167 -23.15 26.35 -13.62
N LEU A 168 -23.20 26.32 -12.30
CA LEU A 168 -24.42 26.35 -11.50
C LEU A 168 -24.32 27.49 -10.49
N GLN A 169 -25.33 28.35 -10.46
CA GLN A 169 -25.50 29.38 -9.43
C GLN A 169 -26.74 29.07 -8.59
N MET A 170 -26.54 28.99 -7.27
CA MET A 170 -27.63 28.81 -6.31
C MET A 170 -27.82 30.07 -5.47
N ALA A 171 -29.05 30.52 -5.31
CA ALA A 171 -29.45 31.58 -4.38
C ALA A 171 -30.61 31.05 -3.53
N GLY A 172 -30.30 30.10 -2.64
CA GLY A 172 -31.27 29.19 -2.00
C GLY A 172 -31.57 27.96 -2.87
N GLY A 173 -32.54 27.15 -2.44
CA GLY A 173 -33.04 25.99 -3.16
C GLY A 173 -32.14 24.74 -3.16
N GLN A 174 -32.56 23.75 -3.92
CA GLN A 174 -31.93 22.43 -3.98
C GLN A 174 -31.45 22.13 -5.38
N ALA A 175 -30.19 21.67 -5.51
CA ALA A 175 -29.65 21.18 -6.77
C ALA A 175 -29.11 19.77 -6.60
N THR A 176 -29.53 18.86 -7.46
CA THR A 176 -29.04 17.49 -7.53
C THR A 176 -28.51 17.21 -8.91
N ALA A 177 -27.26 16.76 -9.01
CA ALA A 177 -26.63 16.33 -10.27
C ALA A 177 -26.16 14.88 -10.14
N ILE A 178 -26.57 14.06 -11.09
CA ILE A 178 -26.26 12.63 -11.14
C ILE A 178 -25.68 12.32 -12.53
N ASP A 179 -24.53 11.62 -12.57
CA ASP A 179 -23.86 11.23 -13.82
C ASP A 179 -23.64 12.43 -14.77
N SER A 180 -23.38 13.61 -14.23
CA SER A 180 -23.43 14.89 -14.94
C SER A 180 -22.10 15.62 -14.92
N SER A 181 -21.99 16.70 -15.72
CA SER A 181 -20.86 17.62 -15.66
C SER A 181 -21.33 19.06 -15.50
N ILE A 182 -20.63 19.83 -14.66
CA ILE A 182 -20.90 21.25 -14.41
C ILE A 182 -19.59 22.02 -14.55
N THR A 183 -19.49 22.84 -15.59
CA THR A 183 -18.28 23.65 -15.88
C THR A 183 -18.60 25.14 -15.82
N GLY A 184 -17.91 25.86 -14.98
CA GLY A 184 -17.97 27.33 -14.91
C GLY A 184 -16.70 27.98 -15.45
N GLY A 185 -16.84 29.11 -16.14
CA GLY A 185 -15.67 29.90 -16.55
C GLY A 185 -14.88 30.42 -15.35
N ASN A 186 -15.56 30.83 -14.28
CA ASN A 186 -14.94 31.15 -12.98
C ASN A 186 -15.10 29.95 -12.05
N HIS A 187 -16.14 29.89 -11.23
CA HIS A 187 -16.43 28.76 -10.34
C HIS A 187 -17.34 27.74 -11.02
N GLY A 188 -17.11 26.44 -10.76
CA GLY A 188 -18.03 25.39 -11.22
C GLY A 188 -19.42 25.59 -10.63
N VAL A 189 -19.51 25.74 -9.32
CA VAL A 189 -20.72 26.06 -8.57
C VAL A 189 -20.49 27.28 -7.69
N LEU A 190 -21.40 28.23 -7.73
CA LEU A 190 -21.50 29.35 -6.78
C LEU A 190 -22.76 29.17 -5.93
N VAL A 191 -22.61 29.07 -4.62
CA VAL A 191 -23.72 29.02 -3.67
C VAL A 191 -23.79 30.35 -2.90
N LEU A 192 -24.84 31.10 -3.09
CA LEU A 192 -25.23 32.23 -2.24
C LEU A 192 -26.24 31.67 -1.24
N ILE A 193 -25.80 31.51 0.02
CA ILE A 193 -26.61 30.79 1.00
C ILE A 193 -27.91 31.52 1.28
N ALA A 194 -29.02 30.76 1.32
CA ALA A 194 -30.32 31.15 1.82
C ALA A 194 -30.96 29.94 2.49
N GLU A 195 -32.10 30.14 3.12
CA GLU A 195 -32.83 29.06 3.75
C GLU A 195 -33.13 27.91 2.76
N GLY A 196 -32.85 26.68 3.17
CA GLY A 196 -33.08 25.49 2.36
C GLY A 196 -32.03 25.23 1.24
N SER A 197 -30.87 25.88 1.26
CA SER A 197 -29.77 25.59 0.30
C SER A 197 -29.23 24.18 0.48
N GLY A 198 -29.14 23.41 -0.62
CA GLY A 198 -28.53 22.09 -0.63
C GLY A 198 -28.03 21.68 -2.00
N LEU A 199 -26.84 21.10 -2.05
CA LEU A 199 -26.17 20.62 -3.27
C LEU A 199 -25.83 19.13 -3.14
N THR A 200 -26.32 18.30 -4.05
CA THR A 200 -26.00 16.88 -4.11
C THR A 200 -25.35 16.56 -5.46
N LEU A 201 -24.15 15.99 -5.39
CA LEU A 201 -23.35 15.56 -6.53
C LEU A 201 -23.09 14.05 -6.41
N SER A 202 -23.53 13.29 -7.40
CA SER A 202 -23.33 11.83 -7.44
C SER A 202 -22.73 11.45 -8.80
N ASN A 203 -21.56 10.85 -8.81
CA ASN A 203 -20.82 10.55 -10.04
C ASN A 203 -20.76 11.74 -11.02
N THR A 204 -20.53 12.94 -10.47
CA THR A 204 -20.63 14.22 -11.19
C THR A 204 -19.28 14.93 -11.17
N GLN A 205 -18.89 15.50 -12.31
CA GLN A 205 -17.70 16.32 -12.45
C GLN A 205 -18.08 17.80 -12.29
N VAL A 206 -17.39 18.49 -11.40
CA VAL A 206 -17.54 19.94 -11.22
C VAL A 206 -16.19 20.62 -11.47
N GLU A 207 -16.16 21.57 -12.38
CA GLU A 207 -14.96 22.29 -12.76
C GLU A 207 -15.17 23.80 -12.78
N GLY A 208 -14.33 24.54 -12.05
CA GLY A 208 -14.16 25.98 -12.20
C GLY A 208 -12.87 26.24 -12.95
N LEU A 209 -12.97 26.81 -14.17
CA LEU A 209 -11.78 26.96 -15.04
C LEU A 209 -10.75 27.98 -14.51
N HIS A 210 -11.18 29.04 -13.82
CA HIS A 210 -10.32 30.04 -13.23
C HIS A 210 -10.46 30.19 -11.72
N GLY A 211 -11.56 29.75 -11.15
CA GLY A 211 -11.85 29.77 -9.71
C GLY A 211 -11.93 28.38 -9.10
N SER A 212 -12.55 28.28 -7.93
CA SER A 212 -12.76 27.02 -7.22
C SER A 212 -13.81 26.13 -7.88
N ALA A 213 -13.79 24.84 -7.57
CA ALA A 213 -14.87 23.95 -8.01
C ALA A 213 -16.21 24.41 -7.39
N ILE A 214 -16.22 24.67 -6.08
CA ILE A 214 -17.38 25.18 -5.36
C ILE A 214 -16.97 26.43 -4.56
N ARG A 215 -17.70 27.52 -4.72
CA ARG A 215 -17.64 28.75 -3.91
C ARG A 215 -18.93 28.90 -3.11
N VAL A 216 -18.82 29.17 -1.81
CA VAL A 216 -19.96 29.40 -0.91
C VAL A 216 -19.80 30.77 -0.26
N ASP A 217 -20.79 31.64 -0.43
CA ASP A 217 -20.83 32.98 0.15
C ASP A 217 -22.19 33.22 0.82
N ASP A 218 -22.19 33.98 1.91
CA ASP A 218 -23.40 34.47 2.56
C ASP A 218 -23.56 35.99 2.32
N PHE A 219 -24.69 36.39 1.76
CA PHE A 219 -25.10 37.78 1.63
C PHE A 219 -26.42 38.04 2.34
N GLY A 220 -26.93 37.06 3.08
CA GLY A 220 -28.17 37.12 3.84
C GLY A 220 -28.03 37.90 5.16
N ALA A 221 -29.17 38.28 5.73
CA ALA A 221 -29.27 38.91 7.05
C ALA A 221 -29.41 37.88 8.20
N THR A 222 -29.69 36.64 7.88
CA THR A 222 -29.87 35.54 8.85
C THR A 222 -28.79 34.48 8.63
N PRO A 223 -28.14 33.98 9.70
CA PRO A 223 -27.20 32.88 9.57
C PRO A 223 -27.88 31.66 8.93
N ALA A 224 -27.36 31.19 7.84
CA ALA A 224 -27.79 29.97 7.16
C ALA A 224 -26.60 29.09 6.83
N SER A 225 -26.83 27.83 6.53
CA SER A 225 -25.80 26.89 6.07
C SER A 225 -26.23 26.22 4.78
N VAL A 226 -25.26 25.70 4.06
CA VAL A 226 -25.47 24.81 2.91
C VAL A 226 -24.98 23.41 3.24
N GLU A 227 -25.81 22.41 2.90
CA GLU A 227 -25.41 20.99 2.93
C GLU A 227 -24.91 20.60 1.53
N ILE A 228 -23.68 20.13 1.45
CA ILE A 228 -23.03 19.71 0.21
C ILE A 228 -22.68 18.22 0.34
N LEU A 229 -23.29 17.41 -0.50
CA LEU A 229 -22.96 15.98 -0.61
C LEU A 229 -22.22 15.70 -1.92
N VAL A 230 -21.01 15.19 -1.83
CA VAL A 230 -20.16 14.76 -2.97
C VAL A 230 -19.98 13.25 -2.88
N SER A 231 -20.54 12.49 -3.81
CA SER A 231 -20.62 11.04 -3.65
C SER A 231 -20.33 10.26 -4.93
N ASN A 232 -20.11 8.94 -4.77
CA ASN A 232 -20.05 7.96 -5.86
C ASN A 232 -19.02 8.29 -6.96
N GLY A 233 -17.81 8.69 -6.57
CA GLY A 233 -16.75 8.99 -7.52
C GLY A 233 -16.85 10.39 -8.16
N SER A 234 -17.61 11.30 -7.57
CA SER A 234 -17.63 12.70 -8.03
C SER A 234 -16.27 13.36 -7.90
N THR A 235 -15.96 14.26 -8.84
CA THR A 235 -14.70 15.01 -8.89
C THR A 235 -14.93 16.51 -8.82
N LEU A 236 -14.10 17.20 -8.04
CA LEU A 236 -14.09 18.65 -7.90
C LEU A 236 -12.74 19.17 -8.37
N THR A 237 -12.74 20.09 -9.34
CA THR A 237 -11.52 20.69 -9.89
C THR A 237 -11.66 22.21 -9.89
N GLY A 238 -10.78 22.90 -9.17
CA GLY A 238 -10.64 24.35 -9.23
C GLY A 238 -9.42 24.75 -10.04
N GLY A 239 -9.57 25.66 -11.01
CA GLY A 239 -8.46 26.23 -11.78
C GLY A 239 -7.49 27.04 -10.91
N ASN A 240 -7.94 27.51 -9.74
CA ASN A 240 -7.12 28.13 -8.70
C ASN A 240 -6.56 27.13 -7.69
N GLY A 241 -6.79 25.82 -7.85
CA GLY A 241 -6.34 24.76 -6.96
C GLY A 241 -7.31 24.42 -5.84
N ASN A 242 -8.43 25.13 -5.66
CA ASN A 242 -9.36 24.95 -4.54
C ASN A 242 -10.57 24.11 -4.93
N VAL A 243 -10.86 23.07 -4.16
CA VAL A 243 -12.10 22.29 -4.31
C VAL A 243 -13.29 22.99 -3.66
N LEU A 244 -13.05 23.67 -2.54
CA LEU A 244 -14.06 24.44 -1.81
C LEU A 244 -13.46 25.75 -1.32
N GLU A 245 -14.17 26.83 -1.54
CA GLU A 245 -13.95 28.14 -0.91
C GLU A 245 -15.21 28.56 -0.15
N VAL A 246 -15.04 29.03 1.10
CA VAL A 246 -16.14 29.53 1.93
C VAL A 246 -15.80 30.92 2.42
N GLY A 247 -16.63 31.89 2.08
CA GLY A 247 -16.39 33.29 2.38
C GLY A 247 -17.60 34.07 2.85
N ASN A 248 -17.39 35.35 3.11
CA ASN A 248 -18.43 36.30 3.48
C ASN A 248 -19.31 35.89 4.67
N GLY A 249 -18.74 35.18 5.67
CA GLY A 249 -19.47 34.72 6.85
C GLY A 249 -20.34 33.48 6.64
N ALA A 250 -20.19 32.81 5.50
CA ALA A 250 -20.97 31.61 5.16
C ALA A 250 -20.61 30.39 6.04
N THR A 251 -21.58 29.49 6.17
CA THR A 251 -21.39 28.16 6.76
C THR A 251 -21.63 27.07 5.71
N ALA A 252 -20.62 26.25 5.44
CA ALA A 252 -20.70 25.09 4.55
C ALA A 252 -20.45 23.78 5.33
N ASN A 253 -21.38 22.82 5.19
CA ASN A 253 -21.25 21.45 5.68
C ASN A 253 -21.05 20.54 4.47
N MET A 254 -19.83 20.08 4.21
CA MET A 254 -19.51 19.22 3.08
C MET A 254 -19.22 17.78 3.54
N THR A 255 -19.96 16.85 2.97
CA THR A 255 -19.69 15.41 3.13
C THR A 255 -19.20 14.85 1.80
N ALA A 256 -17.99 14.31 1.79
CA ALA A 256 -17.47 13.49 0.70
C ALA A 256 -17.61 12.01 1.06
N ASN A 257 -18.30 11.26 0.20
CA ASN A 257 -18.59 9.85 0.39
C ASN A 257 -18.11 9.08 -0.85
N ASN A 258 -17.20 8.12 -0.67
CA ASN A 258 -16.66 7.31 -1.77
C ASN A 258 -16.23 8.16 -2.98
N SER A 259 -15.49 9.23 -2.73
CA SER A 259 -15.03 10.18 -3.75
C SER A 259 -13.59 10.62 -3.48
N GLN A 260 -12.84 10.90 -4.54
CA GLN A 260 -11.45 11.35 -4.43
C GLN A 260 -11.34 12.83 -4.81
N LEU A 261 -11.09 13.67 -3.81
CA LEU A 261 -10.96 15.11 -3.98
C LEU A 261 -9.48 15.49 -3.98
N LYS A 262 -9.09 16.35 -4.92
CA LYS A 262 -7.72 16.85 -5.03
C LYS A 262 -7.73 18.38 -5.19
N GLY A 263 -7.22 19.06 -4.19
CA GLY A 263 -7.14 20.52 -4.10
C GLY A 263 -7.44 21.00 -2.68
N ASP A 264 -7.29 22.28 -2.47
CA ASP A 264 -7.35 22.90 -1.14
C ASP A 264 -8.78 23.24 -0.73
N VAL A 265 -9.03 23.28 0.58
CA VAL A 265 -10.23 23.89 1.19
C VAL A 265 -9.80 25.18 1.86
N VAL A 266 -10.36 26.31 1.43
CA VAL A 266 -10.01 27.63 1.91
C VAL A 266 -11.23 28.30 2.54
N VAL A 267 -11.11 28.68 3.81
CA VAL A 267 -12.18 29.33 4.58
C VAL A 267 -11.72 30.72 4.98
N GLU A 268 -12.46 31.74 4.57
CA GLU A 268 -12.19 33.14 4.94
C GLU A 268 -12.49 33.39 6.43
N ALA A 269 -11.78 34.32 7.03
CA ALA A 269 -12.02 34.70 8.41
C ALA A 269 -13.49 35.09 8.67
N GLY A 270 -14.09 34.53 9.70
CA GLY A 270 -15.51 34.72 10.06
C GLY A 270 -16.49 33.80 9.34
N SER A 271 -16.01 32.94 8.42
CA SER A 271 -16.77 31.87 7.80
C SER A 271 -16.51 30.52 8.49
N THR A 272 -17.34 29.54 8.20
CA THR A 272 -17.29 28.19 8.84
C THR A 272 -17.34 27.11 7.77
N ALA A 273 -16.43 26.14 7.85
CA ALA A 273 -16.53 24.90 7.09
C ALA A 273 -16.43 23.69 8.02
N ASN A 274 -17.37 22.78 7.88
CA ASN A 274 -17.36 21.45 8.50
C ASN A 274 -17.24 20.41 7.40
N ILE A 275 -16.16 19.64 7.42
CA ILE A 275 -15.84 18.66 6.38
C ILE A 275 -15.96 17.27 6.95
N THR A 276 -16.65 16.38 6.28
CA THR A 276 -16.74 14.95 6.61
C THR A 276 -16.23 14.13 5.42
N LEU A 277 -15.27 13.26 5.66
CA LEU A 277 -14.81 12.24 4.70
C LEU A 277 -15.24 10.88 5.21
N GLU A 278 -15.95 10.12 4.39
CA GLU A 278 -16.46 8.80 4.80
C GLU A 278 -16.47 7.78 3.66
N ASN A 279 -16.56 6.50 4.00
CA ASN A 279 -16.66 5.40 3.04
C ASN A 279 -15.56 5.45 1.97
N THR A 280 -14.29 5.46 2.42
CA THR A 280 -13.09 5.53 1.57
C THR A 280 -12.90 6.83 0.78
N ALA A 281 -13.63 7.89 1.12
CA ALA A 281 -13.38 9.19 0.51
C ALA A 281 -12.00 9.73 0.88
N THR A 282 -11.33 10.36 -0.08
CA THR A 282 -10.02 10.98 0.13
C THR A 282 -10.04 12.45 -0.23
N LEU A 283 -9.34 13.26 0.56
CA LEU A 283 -9.03 14.65 0.24
C LEU A 283 -7.50 14.82 0.26
N THR A 284 -6.93 15.17 -0.89
CA THR A 284 -5.50 15.50 -1.00
C THR A 284 -5.36 17.01 -1.20
N GLY A 285 -4.81 17.70 -0.23
CA GLY A 285 -4.68 19.17 -0.27
C GLY A 285 -4.54 19.78 1.11
N ASN A 286 -4.36 21.10 1.14
CA ASN A 286 -4.31 21.89 2.35
C ASN A 286 -5.72 22.24 2.86
N LEU A 287 -5.84 22.32 4.18
CA LEU A 287 -7.01 22.85 4.84
C LEU A 287 -6.64 24.19 5.47
N GLN A 288 -7.38 25.25 5.17
CA GLN A 288 -7.14 26.58 5.73
C GLN A 288 -8.38 27.07 6.50
N ASN A 289 -8.21 27.32 7.79
CA ASN A 289 -9.25 27.79 8.73
C ASN A 289 -10.52 26.90 8.79
N VAL A 290 -10.36 25.58 8.61
CA VAL A 290 -11.46 24.62 8.69
C VAL A 290 -11.90 24.46 10.14
N SER A 291 -13.19 24.64 10.44
CA SER A 291 -13.70 24.58 11.80
C SER A 291 -13.71 23.17 12.38
N SER A 292 -14.15 22.19 11.56
CA SER A 292 -14.10 20.77 11.93
C SER A 292 -13.81 19.86 10.74
N LEU A 293 -13.04 18.82 10.98
CA LEU A 293 -12.80 17.72 10.05
C LEU A 293 -13.18 16.41 10.72
N ALA A 294 -14.10 15.67 10.10
CA ALA A 294 -14.49 14.33 10.52
C ALA A 294 -14.00 13.29 9.50
N LEU A 295 -13.29 12.28 9.98
CA LEU A 295 -12.74 11.19 9.17
C LEU A 295 -13.37 9.87 9.63
N ASN A 296 -14.38 9.40 8.89
CA ASN A 296 -15.19 8.24 9.27
C ASN A 296 -15.04 7.11 8.25
N SER A 297 -15.22 5.87 8.70
CA SER A 297 -15.34 4.70 7.80
C SER A 297 -14.28 4.65 6.70
N GLN A 298 -13.00 4.75 7.07
CA GLN A 298 -11.82 4.78 6.16
C GLN A 298 -11.70 6.08 5.31
N GLY A 299 -12.38 7.15 5.69
CA GLY A 299 -12.13 8.48 5.13
C GLY A 299 -10.69 8.91 5.41
N GLN A 300 -10.03 9.54 4.44
CA GLN A 300 -8.61 9.90 4.56
C GLN A 300 -8.34 11.33 4.12
N TRP A 301 -7.61 12.06 4.94
CA TRP A 301 -6.97 13.31 4.55
C TRP A 301 -5.48 13.08 4.27
N ILE A 302 -5.01 13.48 3.08
CA ILE A 302 -3.61 13.42 2.68
C ILE A 302 -3.08 14.86 2.64
N MET A 303 -2.22 15.18 3.58
CA MET A 303 -1.57 16.48 3.68
C MET A 303 -0.56 16.69 2.54
N VAL A 304 -0.39 17.92 2.11
CA VAL A 304 0.60 18.33 1.10
C VAL A 304 1.50 19.45 1.62
N GLY A 305 1.44 19.75 2.90
CA GLY A 305 2.23 20.75 3.60
C GLY A 305 1.87 20.81 5.08
N ASP A 306 2.57 21.65 5.83
CA ASP A 306 2.26 21.90 7.25
C ASP A 306 0.83 22.44 7.42
N SER A 307 0.15 21.96 8.46
CA SER A 307 -1.18 22.43 8.86
C SER A 307 -1.17 22.83 10.33
N VAL A 308 -0.70 24.04 10.61
CA VAL A 308 -0.57 24.56 11.96
C VAL A 308 -1.72 25.49 12.28
N GLY A 309 -2.61 25.08 13.22
CA GLY A 309 -3.77 25.85 13.66
C GLY A 309 -4.82 26.09 12.56
N GLN A 310 -4.82 25.30 11.49
CA GLN A 310 -5.73 25.45 10.36
C GLN A 310 -6.99 24.59 10.48
N VAL A 311 -6.99 23.62 11.39
CA VAL A 311 -8.14 22.76 11.70
C VAL A 311 -8.49 22.92 13.18
N GLY A 312 -9.71 23.32 13.47
CA GLY A 312 -10.18 23.52 14.85
C GLY A 312 -10.40 22.20 15.58
N GLU A 313 -11.28 21.36 15.09
CA GLU A 313 -11.56 20.02 15.65
C GLU A 313 -11.31 18.94 14.62
N LEU A 314 -10.51 17.94 15.00
CA LEU A 314 -10.34 16.69 14.26
C LEU A 314 -11.07 15.56 14.99
N SER A 315 -12.11 14.99 14.38
CA SER A 315 -12.79 13.81 14.88
C SER A 315 -12.59 12.63 13.97
N MET A 316 -12.34 11.45 14.54
CA MET A 316 -12.02 10.25 13.77
C MET A 316 -12.89 9.08 14.23
N ASP A 317 -13.46 8.35 13.28
CA ASP A 317 -14.15 7.08 13.52
C ASP A 317 -13.72 6.06 12.44
N GLY A 318 -12.53 5.51 12.61
CA GLY A 318 -11.93 4.57 11.67
C GLY A 318 -11.33 5.20 10.40
N GLY A 319 -11.18 6.53 10.39
CA GLY A 319 -10.49 7.25 9.31
C GLY A 319 -9.00 7.44 9.56
N SER A 320 -8.33 8.15 8.64
CA SER A 320 -6.88 8.38 8.74
C SER A 320 -6.43 9.75 8.24
N VAL A 321 -5.34 10.23 8.82
CA VAL A 321 -4.53 11.35 8.29
C VAL A 321 -3.22 10.79 7.78
N LYS A 322 -2.84 11.11 6.55
CA LYS A 322 -1.54 10.78 5.98
C LYS A 322 -0.71 12.06 5.81
N PHE A 323 0.48 12.06 6.38
CA PHE A 323 1.44 13.16 6.30
C PHE A 323 2.29 13.05 5.03
N GLY A 324 1.81 13.57 3.92
CA GLY A 324 2.60 13.70 2.70
C GLY A 324 3.11 12.40 2.08
N LYS A 325 4.31 12.47 1.53
CA LYS A 325 5.07 11.36 0.96
C LYS A 325 6.30 11.07 1.82
N GLY A 326 6.88 9.90 1.71
CA GLY A 326 7.92 9.36 2.57
C GLY A 326 9.25 10.15 2.68
N ASP A 327 9.44 11.21 1.92
CA ASP A 327 10.59 12.12 1.98
C ASP A 327 10.23 13.55 2.44
N GLU A 328 8.96 13.79 2.73
CA GLU A 328 8.41 15.07 3.21
C GLU A 328 7.96 14.90 4.67
N PHE A 329 8.30 15.86 5.53
CA PHE A 329 7.95 15.82 6.94
C PHE A 329 7.11 17.03 7.29
N PHE A 330 5.90 16.81 7.80
CA PHE A 330 4.94 17.85 8.10
C PHE A 330 4.52 17.88 9.56
N THR A 331 4.10 19.04 10.00
CA THR A 331 3.46 19.26 11.29
C THR A 331 1.96 19.43 11.10
N LEU A 332 1.18 18.62 11.82
CA LEU A 332 -0.25 18.83 12.00
C LEU A 332 -0.49 19.36 13.40
N SER A 333 -1.00 20.60 13.52
CA SER A 333 -1.45 21.16 14.79
C SER A 333 -2.94 21.43 14.73
N VAL A 334 -3.70 20.80 15.63
CA VAL A 334 -5.16 20.94 15.76
C VAL A 334 -5.53 21.42 17.15
N ALA A 335 -6.64 22.14 17.29
CA ALA A 335 -7.09 22.59 18.61
C ALA A 335 -7.60 21.42 19.46
N ASN A 336 -8.41 20.54 18.90
CA ASN A 336 -8.96 19.38 19.61
C ASN A 336 -8.91 18.11 18.74
N LEU A 337 -8.72 16.96 19.41
CA LEU A 337 -8.72 15.63 18.78
C LEU A 337 -9.66 14.69 19.56
N LYS A 338 -10.50 13.92 18.87
CA LYS A 338 -11.37 12.94 19.52
C LYS A 338 -11.62 11.69 18.66
N GLY A 339 -12.03 10.61 19.32
CA GLY A 339 -12.47 9.38 18.67
C GLY A 339 -11.36 8.35 18.49
N ASN A 340 -11.33 7.68 17.32
CA ASN A 340 -10.34 6.64 17.00
C ASN A 340 -9.96 6.70 15.51
N GLY A 341 -8.68 6.69 15.23
CA GLY A 341 -8.20 6.75 13.85
C GLY A 341 -6.70 6.48 13.74
N THR A 342 -6.19 6.56 12.51
CA THR A 342 -4.78 6.27 12.21
C THR A 342 -4.08 7.50 11.65
N PHE A 343 -2.92 7.83 12.20
CA PHE A 343 -1.98 8.79 11.64
C PHE A 343 -0.89 8.01 10.91
N VAL A 344 -0.77 8.23 9.60
CA VAL A 344 0.26 7.61 8.75
C VAL A 344 1.40 8.61 8.63
N MET A 345 2.50 8.32 9.31
CA MET A 345 3.62 9.22 9.56
C MET A 345 4.92 8.63 9.03
N ASP A 346 5.84 9.49 8.64
CA ASP A 346 7.19 9.13 8.26
C ASP A 346 8.21 9.67 9.28
N ALA A 347 9.36 9.00 9.38
CA ALA A 347 10.45 9.38 10.26
C ALA A 347 11.80 9.14 9.59
N ASP A 348 12.64 10.17 9.55
CA ASP A 348 14.05 10.06 9.16
C ASP A 348 14.92 10.29 10.39
N PHE A 349 15.30 9.21 11.03
CA PHE A 349 16.15 9.24 12.20
C PHE A 349 17.58 9.69 11.88
N ALA A 350 18.06 9.45 10.66
CA ALA A 350 19.38 9.89 10.24
C ALA A 350 19.48 11.41 10.16
N GLN A 351 18.37 12.10 9.89
CA GLN A 351 18.30 13.56 9.92
C GLN A 351 17.64 14.13 11.18
N GLY A 352 17.10 13.27 12.05
CA GLY A 352 16.33 13.68 13.25
C GLY A 352 15.01 14.37 12.89
N LYS A 353 14.41 14.00 11.74
CA LYS A 353 13.16 14.55 11.24
C LYS A 353 12.03 13.54 11.38
N THR A 354 10.84 14.05 11.67
CA THR A 354 9.62 13.23 11.71
C THR A 354 8.41 14.08 11.39
N ASP A 355 7.37 13.44 10.92
CA ASP A 355 6.04 14.02 11.03
C ASP A 355 5.66 14.22 12.49
N PHE A 356 4.91 15.27 12.76
CA PHE A 356 4.59 15.66 14.13
C PHE A 356 3.11 16.01 14.28
N LEU A 357 2.47 15.39 15.28
CA LEU A 357 1.10 15.70 15.67
C LEU A 357 1.10 16.52 16.95
N GLU A 358 0.55 17.72 16.89
CA GLU A 358 0.32 18.59 18.02
C GLU A 358 -1.19 18.80 18.25
N VAL A 359 -1.68 18.51 19.43
CA VAL A 359 -3.03 18.86 19.86
C VAL A 359 -2.90 19.95 20.93
N THR A 360 -3.19 21.19 20.56
CA THR A 360 -2.96 22.34 21.48
C THR A 360 -3.95 22.41 22.62
N GLY A 361 -5.14 21.81 22.49
CA GLY A 361 -6.18 21.77 23.50
C GLY A 361 -6.45 20.36 24.03
N GLN A 362 -7.68 19.86 23.87
CA GLN A 362 -8.08 18.56 24.40
C GLN A 362 -7.90 17.43 23.37
N ALA A 363 -7.28 16.33 23.82
CA ALA A 363 -7.23 15.07 23.09
C ALA A 363 -7.92 13.95 23.87
N SER A 364 -8.76 13.18 23.20
CA SER A 364 -9.46 12.02 23.78
C SER A 364 -9.59 10.87 22.79
N GLY A 365 -9.77 9.65 23.31
CA GLY A 365 -9.94 8.44 22.52
C GLY A 365 -8.66 7.64 22.30
N SER A 366 -8.67 6.75 21.29
CA SER A 366 -7.56 5.83 21.04
C SER A 366 -7.12 5.92 19.59
N HIS A 367 -5.88 6.32 19.37
CA HIS A 367 -5.33 6.59 18.06
C HIS A 367 -4.14 5.68 17.76
N SER A 368 -4.01 5.27 16.50
CA SER A 368 -2.89 4.47 16.02
C SER A 368 -1.92 5.33 15.22
N LEU A 369 -0.63 5.11 15.42
CA LEU A 369 0.42 5.69 14.60
C LEU A 369 0.98 4.58 13.69
N LEU A 370 0.89 4.74 12.40
CA LEU A 370 1.58 3.92 11.42
C LEU A 370 2.79 4.71 10.94
N VAL A 371 3.96 4.36 11.47
CA VAL A 371 5.21 5.05 11.13
C VAL A 371 5.97 4.23 10.11
N GLY A 372 6.44 4.88 9.04
CA GLY A 372 7.24 4.27 7.98
C GLY A 372 8.55 3.70 8.51
N SER A 373 8.98 2.55 7.97
CA SER A 373 10.25 1.91 8.30
C SER A 373 11.40 2.45 7.44
N SER A 374 12.64 2.35 7.95
CA SER A 374 13.85 2.75 7.25
C SER A 374 14.99 1.76 7.52
N GLY A 375 15.89 1.60 6.55
CA GLY A 375 17.11 0.81 6.72
C GLY A 375 18.26 1.56 7.39
N GLN A 376 18.13 2.86 7.65
CA GLN A 376 19.20 3.71 8.20
C GLN A 376 19.08 3.88 9.71
N ASP A 377 20.24 3.91 10.40
CA ASP A 377 20.29 4.14 11.84
C ASP A 377 20.12 5.63 12.18
N PRO A 378 19.56 5.94 13.36
CA PRO A 378 19.56 7.29 13.90
C PRO A 378 20.99 7.77 14.16
N LEU A 379 21.22 9.09 13.99
CA LEU A 379 22.52 9.73 14.27
C LEU A 379 22.87 9.76 15.76
N SER A 380 21.90 9.57 16.65
CA SER A 380 22.09 9.56 18.10
C SER A 380 21.01 8.71 18.78
N ASP A 381 21.27 8.28 20.01
CA ASP A 381 20.31 7.55 20.87
C ASP A 381 19.13 8.41 21.35
N THR A 382 18.91 9.58 20.76
CA THR A 382 17.82 10.49 21.17
C THR A 382 16.47 9.93 20.72
N LYS A 383 15.53 9.95 21.66
CA LYS A 383 14.13 9.64 21.39
C LYS A 383 13.57 10.66 20.39
N LEU A 384 12.82 10.20 19.39
CA LEU A 384 12.18 11.08 18.42
C LEU A 384 10.77 11.44 18.89
N HIS A 385 10.48 12.74 19.02
CA HIS A 385 9.19 13.27 19.48
C HIS A 385 8.18 13.23 18.31
N VAL A 386 7.07 12.52 18.46
CA VAL A 386 6.09 12.30 17.39
C VAL A 386 4.70 12.85 17.71
N VAL A 387 4.31 12.95 18.99
CA VAL A 387 3.00 13.49 19.40
C VAL A 387 3.15 14.33 20.65
N HIS A 388 2.46 15.48 20.69
CA HIS A 388 2.21 16.30 21.88
C HIS A 388 0.72 16.57 22.04
N ILE A 389 0.20 16.49 23.28
CA ILE A 389 -1.15 16.94 23.62
C ILE A 389 -1.14 17.98 24.73
N GLY A 390 -1.93 19.03 24.58
CA GLY A 390 -2.07 20.07 25.63
C GLY A 390 -2.76 19.54 26.89
N SER A 391 -3.80 18.73 26.72
CA SER A 391 -4.55 18.09 27.81
C SER A 391 -5.41 16.93 27.30
N GLY A 392 -5.95 16.12 28.21
CA GLY A 392 -6.85 15.03 27.88
C GLY A 392 -6.33 13.67 28.27
N ASP A 393 -7.01 12.61 27.78
CA ASP A 393 -6.74 11.22 28.12
C ASP A 393 -6.52 10.35 26.86
N ALA A 394 -6.22 10.98 25.72
CA ALA A 394 -5.98 10.25 24.49
C ALA A 394 -4.85 9.23 24.64
N GLN A 395 -5.05 8.06 24.08
CA GLN A 395 -4.05 6.99 24.03
C GLN A 395 -3.54 6.85 22.60
N PHE A 396 -2.21 6.76 22.49
CA PHE A 396 -1.57 6.48 21.20
C PHE A 396 -0.83 5.14 21.26
N SER A 397 -0.88 4.39 20.16
CA SER A 397 -0.19 3.11 20.00
C SER A 397 0.35 2.96 18.58
N LEU A 398 1.41 2.17 18.41
CA LEU A 398 1.88 1.83 17.06
C LEU A 398 0.95 0.80 16.43
N ALA A 399 0.49 1.06 15.21
CA ALA A 399 -0.44 0.19 14.48
C ALA A 399 0.09 -1.23 14.29
N ASN A 400 1.39 -1.38 14.09
CA ASN A 400 2.08 -2.66 13.87
C ASN A 400 2.96 -3.09 15.05
N GLY A 401 2.75 -2.51 16.21
CA GLY A 401 3.44 -2.83 17.45
C GLY A 401 4.82 -2.18 17.59
N ARG A 402 5.62 -2.13 16.54
CA ARG A 402 6.97 -1.53 16.53
C ARG A 402 7.26 -0.83 15.21
N VAL A 403 8.25 0.07 15.23
CA VAL A 403 8.80 0.71 14.04
C VAL A 403 10.22 0.17 13.82
N ASP A 404 10.54 -0.26 12.60
CA ASP A 404 11.86 -0.77 12.25
C ASP A 404 12.70 0.35 11.61
N LEU A 405 13.77 0.75 12.32
CA LEU A 405 14.62 1.85 11.90
C LEU A 405 16.09 1.41 12.01
N GLY A 406 16.68 1.15 10.86
CA GLY A 406 18.04 0.66 10.79
C GLY A 406 18.24 -0.64 11.56
N THR A 407 19.26 -0.65 12.42
CA THR A 407 19.71 -1.84 13.15
C THR A 407 18.68 -2.35 14.17
N TYR A 408 17.86 -1.47 14.76
CA TYR A 408 16.93 -1.81 15.85
C TYR A 408 15.47 -1.52 15.52
N SER A 409 14.58 -2.13 16.31
CA SER A 409 13.17 -1.78 16.37
C SER A 409 12.91 -0.80 17.53
N TYR A 410 11.90 0.07 17.36
CA TYR A 410 11.55 1.14 18.28
C TYR A 410 10.12 0.95 18.78
N ASP A 411 9.88 1.24 20.05
CA ASP A 411 8.55 1.29 20.65
C ASP A 411 8.11 2.74 20.86
N LEU A 412 6.79 2.94 20.99
CA LEU A 412 6.23 4.23 21.39
C LEU A 412 6.25 4.35 22.92
N VAL A 413 6.89 5.38 23.41
CA VAL A 413 7.06 5.65 24.85
C VAL A 413 6.40 6.97 25.21
N GLN A 414 5.45 6.94 26.14
CA GLN A 414 4.82 8.14 26.68
C GLN A 414 5.65 8.73 27.83
N ASP A 415 5.81 10.05 27.83
CA ASP A 415 6.41 10.83 28.91
C ASP A 415 5.55 12.08 29.17
N GLY A 416 4.69 12.02 30.16
CA GLY A 416 3.69 13.07 30.41
C GLY A 416 2.68 13.19 29.26
N ASN A 417 2.65 14.34 28.62
CA ASN A 417 1.77 14.66 27.48
C ASN A 417 2.43 14.42 26.11
N ASP A 418 3.60 13.81 26.11
CA ASP A 418 4.42 13.62 24.93
C ASP A 418 4.63 12.14 24.61
N TRP A 419 4.69 11.80 23.32
CA TRP A 419 5.03 10.46 22.86
C TRP A 419 6.27 10.50 21.98
N TYR A 420 7.16 9.55 22.24
CA TYR A 420 8.46 9.44 21.60
C TYR A 420 8.66 8.04 21.03
N LEU A 421 9.33 7.94 19.89
CA LEU A 421 9.89 6.66 19.42
C LEU A 421 11.24 6.44 20.13
N GLY A 422 11.35 5.35 20.88
CA GLY A 422 12.54 4.98 21.66
C GLY A 422 13.05 3.59 21.32
N SER A 423 14.38 3.40 21.27
CA SER A 423 14.97 2.10 20.99
C SER A 423 14.64 1.08 22.08
N THR A 424 14.30 -0.14 21.66
CA THR A 424 14.05 -1.28 22.56
C THR A 424 15.29 -2.12 22.82
N GLY A 425 16.39 -1.88 22.10
CA GLY A 425 17.54 -2.78 22.02
C GLY A 425 17.26 -4.10 21.28
N THR A 426 16.07 -4.28 20.73
CA THR A 426 15.72 -5.45 19.91
C THR A 426 16.14 -5.20 18.46
N ILE A 427 16.89 -6.14 17.87
CA ILE A 427 17.32 -6.04 16.48
C ILE A 427 16.11 -6.07 15.51
N SER A 428 16.19 -5.24 14.46
CA SER A 428 15.13 -5.13 13.44
C SER A 428 15.03 -6.41 12.58
N PRO A 429 13.93 -6.65 11.87
CA PRO A 429 13.82 -7.73 10.88
C PRO A 429 14.92 -7.66 9.82
N GLY A 430 15.32 -6.46 9.40
CA GLY A 430 16.43 -6.24 8.48
C GLY A 430 17.74 -6.78 9.04
N THR A 431 18.10 -6.40 10.25
CA THR A 431 19.29 -6.89 10.96
C THR A 431 19.26 -8.41 11.11
N ARG A 432 18.12 -8.99 11.54
CA ARG A 432 17.97 -10.45 11.63
C ARG A 432 18.21 -11.14 10.29
N SER A 433 17.70 -10.58 9.20
CA SER A 433 17.89 -11.14 7.86
C SER A 433 19.35 -11.09 7.42
N VAL A 434 20.03 -9.96 7.65
CA VAL A 434 21.48 -9.82 7.36
C VAL A 434 22.28 -10.87 8.14
N LEU A 435 22.07 -10.95 9.45
CA LEU A 435 22.79 -11.90 10.29
C LEU A 435 22.50 -13.35 9.88
N ALA A 436 21.25 -13.71 9.56
CA ALA A 436 20.88 -15.05 9.09
C ALA A 436 21.61 -15.44 7.79
N LEU A 437 21.66 -14.56 6.80
CA LEU A 437 22.35 -14.86 5.53
C LEU A 437 23.84 -15.12 5.73
N PHE A 438 24.54 -14.30 6.52
CA PHE A 438 25.96 -14.52 6.83
C PHE A 438 26.20 -15.75 7.72
N ASN A 439 25.23 -16.13 8.53
CA ASN A 439 25.29 -17.26 9.45
C ASN A 439 24.99 -18.61 8.75
N THR A 440 24.30 -18.58 7.60
CA THR A 440 23.81 -19.77 6.90
C THR A 440 24.91 -20.55 6.17
N ALA A 441 25.94 -19.90 5.65
CA ALA A 441 26.95 -20.57 4.83
C ALA A 441 27.70 -21.72 5.56
N PRO A 442 28.07 -21.64 6.87
CA PRO A 442 28.57 -22.77 7.63
C PRO A 442 27.60 -23.95 7.73
N THR A 443 26.30 -23.71 7.96
CA THR A 443 25.31 -24.79 8.04
C THR A 443 25.04 -25.44 6.70
N VAL A 444 25.09 -24.68 5.60
CA VAL A 444 25.09 -25.23 4.24
C VAL A 444 26.28 -26.17 4.04
N TRP A 445 27.47 -25.73 4.48
CA TRP A 445 28.69 -26.56 4.43
C TRP A 445 28.50 -27.86 5.21
N TYR A 446 27.92 -27.84 6.43
CA TYR A 446 27.71 -29.03 7.24
C TYR A 446 26.75 -30.04 6.58
N GLY A 447 25.65 -29.57 5.98
CA GLY A 447 24.70 -30.42 5.28
C GLY A 447 25.25 -31.04 3.98
N GLU A 448 26.15 -30.33 3.29
CA GLU A 448 26.84 -30.81 2.09
C GLU A 448 27.99 -31.76 2.42
N LEU A 449 28.69 -31.53 3.55
CA LEU A 449 29.84 -32.33 3.99
C LEU A 449 29.38 -33.36 5.03
N THR A 450 29.39 -34.62 4.64
CA THR A 450 29.00 -35.74 5.49
C THR A 450 30.19 -36.64 5.80
N SER A 451 30.01 -37.65 6.65
CA SER A 451 30.99 -38.72 6.87
C SER A 451 31.23 -39.50 5.57
N LEU A 452 32.34 -40.22 5.51
CA LEU A 452 32.64 -41.14 4.41
C LEU A 452 31.45 -42.06 4.09
N ARG A 453 30.86 -42.66 5.14
CA ARG A 453 29.73 -43.59 5.02
C ARG A 453 28.47 -42.94 4.42
N SER A 454 28.11 -41.78 4.89
CA SER A 454 26.93 -41.05 4.36
C SER A 454 27.13 -40.50 2.95
N ARG A 455 28.38 -40.37 2.49
CA ARG A 455 28.67 -39.91 1.12
C ARG A 455 28.72 -41.08 0.13
N MET A 456 29.37 -42.15 0.48
CA MET A 456 29.72 -43.24 -0.44
C MET A 456 29.09 -44.58 -0.06
N GLY A 457 28.34 -44.66 1.05
CA GLY A 457 27.86 -45.92 1.62
C GLY A 457 28.98 -46.76 2.22
N GLU A 458 28.77 -48.06 2.27
CA GLU A 458 29.78 -48.99 2.80
C GLU A 458 30.71 -49.48 1.67
N ILE A 459 31.75 -48.74 1.44
CA ILE A 459 32.70 -49.00 0.33
C ILE A 459 33.57 -50.25 0.52
N ARG A 460 33.55 -50.90 1.72
CA ARG A 460 34.17 -52.17 1.98
C ARG A 460 33.43 -53.33 1.33
N LEU A 461 32.14 -53.15 1.01
CA LEU A 461 31.37 -54.11 0.22
C LEU A 461 31.73 -54.04 -1.29
N ASP A 462 32.44 -53.00 -1.70
CA ASP A 462 32.91 -52.79 -3.06
C ASP A 462 34.35 -53.28 -3.18
N GLN A 463 34.67 -54.05 -4.20
CA GLN A 463 35.98 -54.69 -4.37
C GLN A 463 37.09 -53.74 -4.90
N GLY A 464 36.99 -52.44 -4.73
CA GLY A 464 38.02 -51.49 -5.03
C GLY A 464 38.13 -51.05 -6.47
N SER A 465 37.08 -51.21 -7.25
CA SER A 465 36.97 -50.75 -8.63
C SER A 465 36.66 -49.25 -8.70
N THR A 466 36.89 -48.68 -9.88
CA THR A 466 36.44 -47.32 -10.23
C THR A 466 34.92 -47.21 -10.00
N GLY A 467 34.47 -46.12 -9.40
CA GLY A 467 33.07 -45.94 -9.06
C GLY A 467 32.53 -44.58 -9.41
N LEU A 468 31.22 -44.56 -9.69
CA LEU A 468 30.42 -43.33 -9.79
C LEU A 468 29.41 -43.39 -8.65
N TRP A 469 29.17 -42.28 -7.95
CA TRP A 469 28.18 -42.19 -6.90
C TRP A 469 27.34 -40.93 -7.07
N MET A 470 26.10 -41.00 -6.59
CA MET A 470 25.18 -39.89 -6.51
C MET A 470 24.45 -39.96 -5.17
N ARG A 471 24.18 -38.79 -4.59
CA ARG A 471 23.48 -38.64 -3.34
C ARG A 471 22.49 -37.49 -3.42
N ALA A 472 21.23 -37.71 -2.94
CA ALA A 472 20.26 -36.68 -2.66
C ALA A 472 20.11 -36.54 -1.13
N TYR A 473 19.99 -35.32 -0.63
CA TYR A 473 19.88 -35.05 0.80
C TYR A 473 18.99 -33.89 1.12
N GLY A 474 18.43 -33.89 2.34
CA GLY A 474 17.69 -32.79 2.91
C GLY A 474 18.00 -32.65 4.39
N ASN A 475 18.01 -31.40 4.89
CA ASN A 475 18.25 -31.09 6.29
C ASN A 475 17.34 -29.96 6.73
N LYS A 476 16.91 -30.00 7.98
CA LYS A 476 16.31 -28.87 8.66
C LYS A 476 17.23 -28.46 9.80
N PHE A 477 17.57 -27.18 9.86
CA PHE A 477 18.32 -26.58 10.97
C PHE A 477 17.46 -25.49 11.61
N ASP A 478 17.37 -25.50 12.92
CA ASP A 478 16.84 -24.42 13.72
C ASP A 478 18.04 -23.75 14.42
N VAL A 479 18.24 -22.47 14.14
CA VAL A 479 19.40 -21.71 14.62
C VAL A 479 18.92 -20.60 15.52
N SER A 480 19.60 -20.42 16.68
CA SER A 480 19.34 -19.33 17.62
C SER A 480 20.64 -18.78 18.19
N GLU A 481 20.71 -17.44 18.28
CA GLU A 481 21.87 -16.68 18.72
C GLU A 481 21.54 -15.72 19.87
N SER A 482 22.51 -15.41 20.70
CA SER A 482 22.36 -14.48 21.83
C SER A 482 22.08 -13.03 21.40
N SER A 483 22.35 -12.67 20.14
CA SER A 483 22.00 -11.38 19.54
C SER A 483 20.50 -11.18 19.32
N GLY A 484 19.68 -12.22 19.52
CA GLY A 484 18.25 -12.24 19.19
C GLY A 484 17.95 -12.74 17.79
N LEU A 485 18.96 -13.25 17.08
CA LEU A 485 18.78 -13.94 15.80
C LEU A 485 18.16 -15.32 16.05
N ALA A 486 17.07 -15.64 15.37
CA ALA A 486 16.48 -16.97 15.30
C ALA A 486 15.91 -17.20 13.90
N TYR A 487 16.19 -18.37 13.31
CA TYR A 487 15.64 -18.77 12.02
C TYR A 487 15.63 -20.28 11.84
N THR A 488 14.74 -20.74 10.96
CA THR A 488 14.71 -22.11 10.44
C THR A 488 15.31 -22.14 9.05
N GLN A 489 16.19 -23.10 8.77
CA GLN A 489 16.78 -23.34 7.47
C GLN A 489 16.34 -24.73 6.96
N ASN A 490 15.73 -24.79 5.79
CA ASN A 490 15.40 -26.02 5.08
C ASN A 490 16.34 -26.16 3.88
N GLN A 491 17.29 -27.08 3.97
CA GLN A 491 18.28 -27.36 2.92
C GLN A 491 17.88 -28.63 2.16
N GLN A 492 18.02 -28.59 0.84
CA GLN A 492 17.94 -29.73 -0.04
C GLN A 492 19.01 -29.68 -1.11
N GLY A 493 19.56 -30.85 -1.48
CA GLY A 493 20.66 -30.85 -2.43
C GLY A 493 20.90 -32.21 -3.08
N ILE A 494 21.74 -32.15 -4.09
CA ILE A 494 22.24 -33.30 -4.82
C ILE A 494 23.77 -33.21 -4.96
N SER A 495 24.44 -34.32 -4.76
CA SER A 495 25.89 -34.47 -4.98
C SER A 495 26.16 -35.66 -5.90
N PHE A 496 27.19 -35.57 -6.66
CA PHE A 496 27.71 -36.65 -7.48
C PHE A 496 29.22 -36.65 -7.48
N GLY A 497 29.81 -37.79 -7.70
CA GLY A 497 31.28 -37.91 -7.81
C GLY A 497 31.71 -39.21 -8.45
N ALA A 498 32.95 -39.23 -8.82
CA ALA A 498 33.61 -40.40 -9.38
C ALA A 498 34.99 -40.56 -8.77
N ASP A 499 35.39 -41.79 -8.55
CA ASP A 499 36.69 -42.14 -8.01
C ASP A 499 37.32 -43.34 -8.70
N ALA A 500 38.64 -43.43 -8.58
CA ALA A 500 39.40 -44.53 -9.07
C ALA A 500 40.48 -44.97 -8.06
N PRO A 501 40.85 -46.23 -8.02
CA PRO A 501 41.93 -46.72 -7.17
C PRO A 501 43.27 -46.16 -7.59
N LEU A 502 44.11 -45.81 -6.59
CA LEU A 502 45.47 -45.37 -6.84
C LEU A 502 46.41 -46.50 -6.43
N PRO A 503 47.38 -46.89 -7.28
CA PRO A 503 48.34 -47.95 -7.00
C PRO A 503 49.51 -47.45 -6.14
N ILE A 504 49.22 -46.99 -4.92
CA ILE A 504 50.20 -46.40 -3.99
C ILE A 504 50.09 -47.04 -2.59
N GLY A 505 51.25 -47.35 -2.00
CA GLY A 505 51.34 -47.80 -0.60
C GLY A 505 50.65 -49.12 -0.29
N ASP A 506 50.52 -49.41 1.01
CA ASP A 506 49.74 -50.52 1.54
C ASP A 506 48.28 -50.13 1.73
N GLY A 507 47.37 -51.09 1.58
CA GLY A 507 45.94 -50.85 1.67
C GLY A 507 45.36 -50.34 0.36
N ARG A 508 44.08 -49.91 0.41
CA ARG A 508 43.30 -49.45 -0.77
C ARG A 508 43.17 -47.92 -0.76
N TRP A 509 43.78 -47.23 -1.69
CA TRP A 509 43.60 -45.82 -1.90
C TRP A 509 42.64 -45.55 -3.06
N LEU A 510 41.71 -44.62 -2.84
CA LEU A 510 40.83 -44.06 -3.82
C LEU A 510 41.05 -42.55 -3.91
N ALA A 511 41.05 -42.00 -5.12
CA ALA A 511 41.02 -40.56 -5.34
C ALA A 511 39.85 -40.24 -6.26
N GLY A 512 39.15 -39.16 -5.96
CA GLY A 512 37.96 -38.80 -6.70
C GLY A 512 37.71 -37.29 -6.78
N LEU A 513 36.84 -36.94 -7.72
CA LEU A 513 36.27 -35.62 -7.86
C LEU A 513 34.76 -35.66 -7.53
N MET A 514 34.24 -34.55 -7.03
CA MET A 514 32.81 -34.41 -6.75
C MET A 514 32.33 -33.03 -7.11
N GLY A 515 31.01 -32.94 -7.31
CA GLY A 515 30.32 -31.70 -7.48
C GLY A 515 28.88 -31.81 -6.99
N GLY A 516 28.22 -30.68 -6.85
CA GLY A 516 26.83 -30.70 -6.40
C GLY A 516 26.23 -29.31 -6.32
N TYR A 517 24.97 -29.32 -5.99
CA TYR A 517 24.11 -28.15 -5.79
C TYR A 517 23.26 -28.35 -4.54
N SER A 518 23.08 -27.29 -3.77
CA SER A 518 22.06 -27.25 -2.73
C SER A 518 21.34 -25.92 -2.70
N LYS A 519 20.11 -25.96 -2.25
CA LYS A 519 19.28 -24.80 -1.96
C LYS A 519 18.87 -24.84 -0.50
N SER A 520 19.02 -23.72 0.18
CA SER A 520 18.55 -23.49 1.54
C SER A 520 17.53 -22.37 1.55
N ASP A 521 16.33 -22.66 2.01
CA ASP A 521 15.30 -21.67 2.27
C ASP A 521 15.30 -21.34 3.77
N LEU A 522 15.31 -20.04 4.09
CA LEU A 522 15.34 -19.50 5.44
C LEU A 522 13.99 -18.88 5.78
N ASP A 523 13.45 -19.27 6.93
CA ASP A 523 12.25 -18.69 7.51
C ASP A 523 12.61 -17.96 8.81
N LEU A 524 12.32 -16.68 8.85
CA LEU A 524 12.48 -15.80 10.01
C LEU A 524 11.11 -15.32 10.50
N ALA A 525 11.07 -14.71 11.68
CA ALA A 525 9.86 -14.14 12.23
C ALA A 525 9.24 -13.08 11.31
N GLN A 526 7.91 -12.89 11.41
CA GLN A 526 7.14 -11.84 10.74
C GLN A 526 7.13 -11.94 9.19
N GLY A 527 7.32 -13.14 8.61
CA GLY A 527 7.27 -13.34 7.17
C GLY A 527 8.54 -12.87 6.42
N THR A 528 9.62 -12.59 7.14
CA THR A 528 10.94 -12.39 6.56
C THR A 528 11.51 -13.73 6.09
N SER A 529 12.09 -13.77 4.90
CA SER A 529 12.62 -14.98 4.30
C SER A 529 13.96 -14.73 3.61
N GLY A 530 14.72 -15.81 3.41
CA GLY A 530 15.97 -15.79 2.66
C GLY A 530 16.15 -17.07 1.86
N THR A 531 17.03 -17.03 0.87
CA THR A 531 17.41 -18.20 0.07
C THR A 531 18.92 -18.17 -0.18
N VAL A 532 19.57 -19.32 0.01
CA VAL A 532 20.97 -19.53 -0.29
C VAL A 532 21.11 -20.69 -1.28
N ASN A 533 21.55 -20.40 -2.50
CA ASN A 533 21.92 -21.42 -3.47
C ASN A 533 23.42 -21.65 -3.40
N SER A 534 23.84 -22.91 -3.28
CA SER A 534 25.23 -23.32 -3.22
C SER A 534 25.59 -24.24 -4.40
N TYR A 535 26.62 -23.86 -5.13
CA TYR A 535 27.25 -24.66 -6.18
C TYR A 535 28.65 -25.04 -5.72
N TYR A 536 29.01 -26.30 -5.80
CA TYR A 536 30.31 -26.71 -5.33
C TYR A 536 30.98 -27.75 -6.21
N VAL A 537 32.30 -27.72 -6.15
CA VAL A 537 33.18 -28.74 -6.69
C VAL A 537 34.23 -29.11 -5.64
N GLY A 538 34.74 -30.34 -5.71
CA GLY A 538 35.73 -30.79 -4.74
C GLY A 538 36.51 -31.99 -5.23
N ALA A 539 37.57 -32.28 -4.51
CA ALA A 539 38.35 -33.49 -4.64
C ALA A 539 38.40 -34.24 -3.31
N TYR A 540 38.49 -35.54 -3.36
CA TYR A 540 38.61 -36.35 -2.16
C TYR A 540 39.55 -37.50 -2.35
N THR A 541 40.07 -37.99 -1.22
CA THR A 541 40.88 -39.19 -1.17
C THR A 541 40.49 -40.04 0.01
N THR A 542 40.34 -41.33 -0.20
CA THR A 542 39.97 -42.30 0.85
C THR A 542 40.96 -43.42 0.87
N TRP A 543 41.49 -43.75 2.05
CA TRP A 543 42.36 -44.89 2.28
C TRP A 543 41.68 -45.86 3.25
N ILE A 544 41.78 -47.16 2.97
CA ILE A 544 41.27 -48.26 3.79
C ILE A 544 42.31 -49.34 3.90
N ASP A 545 42.64 -49.71 5.14
CA ASP A 545 43.56 -50.75 5.45
C ASP A 545 42.85 -52.09 5.81
N GLU A 546 43.52 -53.22 5.60
CA GLU A 546 43.00 -54.54 5.92
C GLU A 546 42.72 -54.74 7.41
N SER A 547 43.45 -54.04 8.29
CA SER A 547 43.22 -54.05 9.75
C SER A 547 42.00 -53.23 10.20
N GLY A 548 41.29 -52.63 9.22
CA GLY A 548 40.08 -51.87 9.40
C GLY A 548 40.25 -50.34 9.60
N TYR A 549 41.46 -49.84 9.71
CA TYR A 549 41.69 -48.40 9.74
C TYR A 549 41.28 -47.75 8.40
N TYR A 550 40.79 -46.53 8.48
CA TYR A 550 40.51 -45.72 7.31
C TYR A 550 40.84 -44.26 7.58
N PHE A 551 41.11 -43.57 6.48
CA PHE A 551 41.31 -42.13 6.36
C PHE A 551 40.49 -41.62 5.20
N ASP A 552 39.78 -40.51 5.39
CA ASP A 552 39.06 -39.81 4.34
C ASP A 552 39.37 -38.29 4.38
N GLY A 553 39.86 -37.76 3.29
CA GLY A 553 40.19 -36.34 3.13
C GLY A 553 39.36 -35.72 2.02
N VAL A 554 38.78 -34.58 2.26
CA VAL A 554 37.94 -33.82 1.31
C VAL A 554 38.45 -32.39 1.22
N LEU A 555 38.60 -31.88 0.03
CA LEU A 555 38.79 -30.45 -0.26
C LEU A 555 37.66 -29.99 -1.15
N LYS A 556 36.97 -28.94 -0.76
CA LYS A 556 35.77 -28.43 -1.45
C LYS A 556 35.77 -26.93 -1.59
N PHE A 557 35.32 -26.45 -2.74
CA PHE A 557 35.12 -25.06 -3.07
C PHE A 557 33.65 -24.81 -3.38
N ASN A 558 33.03 -23.77 -2.76
CA ASN A 558 31.64 -23.38 -2.99
C ASN A 558 31.54 -21.95 -3.53
N ARG A 559 30.50 -21.73 -4.33
CA ARG A 559 29.96 -20.41 -4.65
C ARG A 559 28.53 -20.35 -4.12
N PHE A 560 28.27 -19.33 -3.32
CA PHE A 560 26.93 -19.07 -2.75
C PHE A 560 26.30 -17.88 -3.45
N GLN A 561 24.99 -18.00 -3.71
CA GLN A 561 24.12 -16.91 -4.12
C GLN A 561 23.10 -16.72 -3.02
N ASN A 562 23.14 -15.54 -2.38
CA ASN A 562 22.35 -15.25 -1.19
C ASN A 562 21.33 -14.18 -1.54
N GLN A 563 20.08 -14.39 -1.13
CA GLN A 563 18.97 -13.46 -1.36
C GLN A 563 18.11 -13.35 -0.11
N SER A 564 17.62 -12.15 0.19
CA SER A 564 16.67 -11.91 1.28
C SER A 564 15.46 -11.10 0.85
N SER A 565 14.36 -11.33 1.53
CA SER A 565 13.12 -10.56 1.45
C SER A 565 12.61 -10.30 2.86
N VAL A 566 12.82 -9.08 3.32
CA VAL A 566 12.51 -8.65 4.69
C VAL A 566 11.11 -8.06 4.71
N SER A 567 10.26 -8.52 5.63
CA SER A 567 8.99 -7.87 5.93
C SER A 567 9.22 -6.86 7.04
N MET A 568 9.01 -5.57 6.72
CA MET A 568 9.14 -4.48 7.67
C MET A 568 7.83 -4.26 8.43
N SER A 569 7.88 -3.56 9.55
CA SER A 569 6.72 -3.34 10.43
C SER A 569 5.61 -2.50 9.80
N ASP A 570 5.91 -1.66 8.82
CA ASP A 570 4.95 -0.87 8.05
C ASP A 570 4.25 -1.64 6.92
N GLY A 571 4.63 -2.92 6.71
CA GLY A 571 4.11 -3.77 5.65
C GLY A 571 4.90 -3.71 4.34
N GLU A 572 5.88 -2.82 4.22
CA GLU A 572 6.78 -2.76 3.08
C GLU A 572 7.79 -3.92 3.10
N ARG A 573 8.43 -4.17 1.97
CA ARG A 573 9.44 -5.21 1.84
C ARG A 573 10.77 -4.64 1.41
N ALA A 574 11.82 -4.98 2.18
CA ALA A 574 13.19 -4.71 1.80
C ALA A 574 13.85 -5.96 1.22
N LYS A 575 14.64 -5.81 0.15
CA LYS A 575 15.35 -6.89 -0.53
C LYS A 575 16.83 -6.61 -0.56
N GLY A 576 17.62 -7.69 -0.52
CA GLY A 576 19.06 -7.62 -0.70
C GLY A 576 19.60 -8.93 -1.23
N ASP A 577 20.65 -8.87 -2.02
CA ASP A 577 21.34 -10.03 -2.55
C ASP A 577 22.85 -9.84 -2.63
N TYR A 578 23.60 -10.93 -2.52
CA TYR A 578 25.02 -10.96 -2.73
C TYR A 578 25.53 -12.35 -3.07
N ASP A 579 26.67 -12.40 -3.74
CA ASP A 579 27.41 -13.62 -4.02
C ASP A 579 28.71 -13.64 -3.24
N ASN A 580 29.08 -14.81 -2.69
CA ASN A 580 30.40 -15.05 -2.10
C ASN A 580 30.87 -16.47 -2.36
N SER A 581 32.10 -16.77 -1.95
CA SER A 581 32.73 -18.05 -2.19
C SER A 581 33.37 -18.59 -0.91
N SER A 582 33.56 -19.90 -0.84
CA SER A 582 34.29 -20.52 0.26
C SER A 582 35.25 -21.60 -0.23
N VAL A 583 36.26 -21.86 0.59
CA VAL A 583 37.13 -23.03 0.49
C VAL A 583 37.17 -23.70 1.85
N GLY A 584 37.06 -25.02 1.84
CA GLY A 584 37.14 -25.78 3.07
C GLY A 584 37.65 -27.20 2.84
N ALA A 585 38.09 -27.80 3.93
CA ALA A 585 38.61 -29.16 3.95
C ALA A 585 38.06 -29.93 5.14
N SER A 586 37.97 -31.23 5.00
CA SER A 586 37.62 -32.17 6.07
C SER A 586 38.55 -33.36 6.07
N VAL A 587 38.89 -33.84 7.25
CA VAL A 587 39.63 -35.07 7.45
C VAL A 587 38.85 -35.94 8.46
N GLU A 588 38.61 -37.17 8.09
CA GLU A 588 37.96 -38.20 8.98
C GLU A 588 38.92 -39.38 9.09
N VAL A 589 39.12 -39.87 10.30
CA VAL A 589 39.95 -41.05 10.59
C VAL A 589 39.13 -41.95 11.52
N GLY A 590 39.10 -43.24 11.24
CA GLY A 590 38.39 -44.21 12.07
C GLY A 590 38.90 -45.62 11.92
N ARG A 591 38.31 -46.53 12.63
CA ARG A 591 38.61 -47.95 12.56
C ARG A 591 37.36 -48.80 12.57
N HIS A 592 37.16 -49.61 11.53
CA HIS A 592 36.10 -50.58 11.46
C HIS A 592 36.57 -51.87 12.18
N ILE A 593 36.00 -52.14 13.34
CA ILE A 593 36.31 -53.28 14.18
C ILE A 593 35.21 -54.33 14.03
N LYS A 594 35.53 -55.43 13.40
CA LYS A 594 34.61 -56.58 13.29
C LYS A 594 34.49 -57.29 14.62
N LEU A 595 33.27 -57.60 15.01
CA LEU A 595 32.92 -58.34 16.23
C LEU A 595 32.30 -59.69 15.85
N GLY A 596 32.11 -60.58 16.80
CA GLY A 596 31.43 -61.87 16.57
C GLY A 596 30.01 -61.73 16.04
N ASN A 597 29.50 -62.71 15.29
CA ASN A 597 28.14 -62.75 14.72
C ASN A 597 27.85 -61.57 13.75
N ASP A 598 28.83 -61.15 12.94
CA ASP A 598 28.75 -60.13 11.91
C ASP A 598 28.41 -58.73 12.42
N TYR A 599 28.54 -58.49 13.73
CA TYR A 599 28.47 -57.15 14.29
C TYR A 599 29.78 -56.39 14.05
N PHE A 600 29.69 -55.06 14.02
CA PHE A 600 30.85 -54.19 13.96
C PHE A 600 30.65 -52.95 14.85
N ILE A 601 31.75 -52.34 15.23
CA ILE A 601 31.82 -51.02 15.84
C ILE A 601 32.90 -50.22 15.12
N GLU A 602 32.61 -48.93 14.85
CA GLU A 602 33.48 -48.06 14.06
C GLU A 602 33.63 -46.71 14.77
N PRO A 603 34.57 -46.58 15.73
CA PRO A 603 34.95 -45.29 16.28
C PRO A 603 35.63 -44.45 15.22
N TYR A 604 35.30 -43.14 15.22
CA TYR A 604 35.88 -42.17 14.28
C TYR A 604 36.04 -40.80 14.91
N THR A 605 36.93 -40.01 14.33
CA THR A 605 37.07 -38.57 14.57
C THR A 605 37.11 -37.83 13.24
N GLN A 606 36.47 -36.69 13.21
CA GLN A 606 36.43 -35.82 12.04
C GLN A 606 36.78 -34.38 12.44
N LEU A 607 37.62 -33.74 11.63
CA LEU A 607 37.88 -32.31 11.74
C LEU A 607 37.58 -31.67 10.37
N SER A 608 36.70 -30.68 10.37
CA SER A 608 36.36 -29.94 9.17
C SER A 608 36.51 -28.44 9.38
N GLY A 609 37.11 -27.75 8.41
CA GLY A 609 37.28 -26.31 8.45
C GLY A 609 36.84 -25.68 7.13
N VAL A 610 36.16 -24.53 7.23
CA VAL A 610 35.79 -23.72 6.07
C VAL A 610 36.08 -22.26 6.32
N VAL A 611 36.51 -21.57 5.27
CA VAL A 611 36.69 -20.13 5.25
C VAL A 611 35.81 -19.59 4.14
N ILE A 612 34.90 -18.69 4.49
CA ILE A 612 33.91 -18.08 3.61
C ILE A 612 34.31 -16.62 3.42
N GLN A 613 34.31 -16.17 2.18
CA GLN A 613 34.67 -14.80 1.82
C GLN A 613 33.68 -13.79 2.42
N GLY A 614 34.22 -12.75 3.07
CA GLY A 614 33.45 -11.60 3.50
C GLY A 614 32.85 -10.83 2.32
N LYS A 615 31.77 -10.16 2.56
CA LYS A 615 31.06 -9.39 1.53
C LYS A 615 30.32 -8.19 2.12
N ARG A 616 30.32 -7.08 1.38
CA ARG A 616 29.48 -5.92 1.65
C ARG A 616 28.34 -5.89 0.63
N TYR A 617 27.13 -5.58 1.09
CA TYR A 617 25.96 -5.33 0.25
C TYR A 617 25.00 -4.37 0.96
N GLU A 618 23.98 -3.90 0.25
CA GLU A 618 22.95 -3.03 0.78
C GLU A 618 21.58 -3.60 0.45
N LEU A 619 20.62 -3.43 1.36
CA LEU A 619 19.22 -3.67 1.09
C LEU A 619 18.66 -2.44 0.37
N ASP A 620 17.58 -2.62 -0.40
CA ASP A 620 16.95 -1.54 -1.18
C ASP A 620 16.30 -0.43 -0.33
N ASN A 621 16.12 -0.67 0.99
CA ASN A 621 15.71 0.35 1.95
C ASN A 621 16.89 1.17 2.55
N GLY A 622 18.10 0.98 2.05
CA GLY A 622 19.30 1.71 2.48
C GLY A 622 20.05 1.12 3.69
N MET A 623 19.69 -0.08 4.17
CA MET A 623 20.44 -0.76 5.23
C MET A 623 21.75 -1.30 4.66
N ALA A 624 22.88 -0.91 5.24
CA ALA A 624 24.21 -1.39 4.88
C ALA A 624 24.61 -2.63 5.69
N ALA A 625 25.10 -3.65 5.02
CA ALA A 625 25.57 -4.90 5.60
C ALA A 625 27.02 -5.19 5.17
N ASP A 626 27.91 -5.44 6.13
CA ASP A 626 29.32 -5.74 5.91
C ASP A 626 29.73 -6.97 6.74
N GLY A 627 29.73 -8.13 6.12
CA GLY A 627 30.20 -9.36 6.76
C GLY A 627 31.69 -9.56 6.57
N ASP A 628 32.41 -9.71 7.66
CA ASP A 628 33.79 -10.13 7.64
C ASP A 628 33.93 -11.57 7.14
N ARG A 629 35.18 -12.02 6.95
CA ARG A 629 35.46 -13.40 6.57
C ARG A 629 34.97 -14.36 7.65
N THR A 630 33.91 -15.12 7.33
CA THR A 630 33.35 -16.15 8.24
C THR A 630 34.23 -17.39 8.27
N ARG A 631 34.48 -17.94 9.44
CA ARG A 631 35.27 -19.15 9.65
C ARG A 631 34.47 -20.16 10.44
N SER A 632 34.70 -21.45 10.16
CA SER A 632 34.20 -22.55 10.96
C SER A 632 35.31 -23.59 11.11
N LEU A 633 35.43 -24.14 12.30
CA LEU A 633 36.30 -25.27 12.63
C LEU A 633 35.52 -26.26 13.51
N LEU A 634 34.93 -27.25 12.88
CA LEU A 634 34.10 -28.26 13.52
C LEU A 634 34.88 -29.55 13.79
N GLY A 635 35.02 -29.91 15.03
CA GLY A 635 35.54 -31.23 15.47
C GLY A 635 34.40 -32.15 15.86
N LYS A 636 34.50 -33.41 15.44
CA LYS A 636 33.49 -34.44 15.73
C LYS A 636 34.17 -35.71 16.22
N LEU A 637 33.62 -36.30 17.25
CA LEU A 637 34.02 -37.60 17.78
C LEU A 637 32.80 -38.51 17.87
N GLY A 638 32.83 -39.66 17.21
CA GLY A 638 31.66 -40.52 17.11
C GLY A 638 31.97 -42.01 17.04
N VAL A 639 30.90 -42.76 17.13
CA VAL A 639 30.91 -44.23 17.02
C VAL A 639 29.71 -44.64 16.17
N THR A 640 29.95 -45.48 15.18
CA THR A 640 28.91 -46.20 14.44
C THR A 640 28.92 -47.70 14.88
N ALA A 641 27.77 -48.28 15.08
CA ALA A 641 27.63 -49.71 15.39
C ALA A 641 26.53 -50.33 14.53
N GLY A 642 26.76 -51.51 14.02
CA GLY A 642 25.79 -52.17 13.13
C GLY A 642 26.07 -53.66 12.98
N ARG A 643 25.34 -54.26 12.06
CA ARG A 643 25.45 -55.68 11.74
C ARG A 643 25.30 -55.94 10.25
N ASN A 644 26.07 -56.87 9.72
CA ASN A 644 25.95 -57.37 8.35
C ASN A 644 24.95 -58.54 8.32
N PHE A 645 24.00 -58.49 7.42
CA PHE A 645 23.11 -59.59 7.13
C PHE A 645 23.36 -60.04 5.67
N GLU A 646 23.94 -61.21 5.53
CA GLU A 646 24.12 -61.81 4.21
C GLU A 646 22.83 -62.46 3.75
N MET A 647 22.39 -62.12 2.55
CA MET A 647 21.23 -62.73 1.90
C MET A 647 21.60 -63.96 1.11
N SER A 648 20.63 -64.83 0.80
CA SER A 648 20.85 -66.08 0.07
C SER A 648 21.42 -65.90 -1.36
N ASN A 649 21.34 -64.69 -1.91
CA ASN A 649 21.90 -64.29 -3.22
C ASN A 649 23.30 -63.68 -3.12
N GLY A 650 23.93 -63.67 -1.93
CA GLY A 650 25.24 -63.10 -1.71
C GLY A 650 25.26 -61.58 -1.45
N ASN A 651 24.10 -60.90 -1.52
CA ASN A 651 23.99 -59.49 -1.20
C ASN A 651 24.06 -59.28 0.34
N VAL A 652 24.55 -58.09 0.74
CA VAL A 652 24.66 -57.74 2.15
C VAL A 652 23.78 -56.52 2.45
N ILE A 653 23.00 -56.61 3.54
CA ILE A 653 22.30 -55.48 4.15
C ILE A 653 22.97 -55.16 5.47
N GLN A 654 23.36 -53.92 5.68
CA GLN A 654 24.05 -53.44 6.86
C GLN A 654 23.29 -52.30 7.53
N PRO A 655 22.31 -52.56 8.42
CA PRO A 655 21.75 -51.54 9.30
C PRO A 655 22.78 -51.11 10.35
N TYR A 656 22.75 -49.81 10.70
CA TYR A 656 23.64 -49.23 11.71
C TYR A 656 22.99 -48.05 12.45
N VAL A 657 23.52 -47.76 13.60
CA VAL A 657 23.24 -46.55 14.39
C VAL A 657 24.52 -45.80 14.64
N ARG A 658 24.41 -44.48 14.78
CA ARG A 658 25.56 -43.58 15.00
C ARG A 658 25.27 -42.67 16.18
N VAL A 659 26.27 -42.45 17.03
CA VAL A 659 26.25 -41.46 18.10
C VAL A 659 27.53 -40.63 17.95
N ALA A 660 27.42 -39.30 18.02
CA ALA A 660 28.58 -38.45 17.98
C ALA A 660 28.41 -37.21 18.86
N TYR A 661 29.53 -36.65 19.26
CA TYR A 661 29.65 -35.33 19.86
C TYR A 661 30.41 -34.43 18.89
N ALA A 662 29.84 -33.28 18.62
CA ALA A 662 30.44 -32.29 17.75
C ALA A 662 30.61 -30.97 18.48
N ARG A 663 31.69 -30.27 18.18
CA ARG A 663 31.99 -28.94 18.73
C ARG A 663 32.49 -27.99 17.64
N GLU A 664 31.85 -26.83 17.54
CA GLU A 664 32.32 -25.71 16.74
C GLU A 664 33.27 -24.85 17.59
N PHE A 665 34.50 -24.66 17.10
CA PHE A 665 35.55 -23.93 17.80
C PHE A 665 35.72 -22.48 17.35
N ALA A 666 35.27 -22.16 16.11
CA ALA A 666 35.42 -20.83 15.59
C ALA A 666 34.49 -19.84 16.31
N LYS A 667 35.09 -18.76 16.79
CA LYS A 667 34.43 -17.65 17.47
C LYS A 667 34.76 -16.36 16.72
N ASN A 668 34.01 -15.30 16.98
CA ASN A 668 34.27 -13.97 16.42
C ASN A 668 34.09 -13.91 14.90
N ASN A 669 32.98 -14.37 14.40
CA ASN A 669 32.51 -14.10 13.05
C ASN A 669 31.72 -12.78 13.06
N GLU A 670 32.38 -11.66 12.78
CA GLU A 670 31.78 -10.34 12.90
C GLU A 670 30.98 -9.98 11.65
N VAL A 671 29.79 -9.41 11.90
CA VAL A 671 28.94 -8.81 10.87
C VAL A 671 28.56 -7.43 11.36
N LYS A 672 28.84 -6.44 10.52
CA LYS A 672 28.45 -5.06 10.76
C LYS A 672 27.15 -4.75 10.01
N VAL A 673 26.15 -4.25 10.73
CA VAL A 673 24.91 -3.74 10.18
C VAL A 673 24.87 -2.25 10.46
N ASN A 674 24.90 -1.43 9.42
CA ASN A 674 25.08 0.02 9.52
C ASN A 674 26.32 0.39 10.38
N ALA A 675 26.10 0.95 11.56
CA ALA A 675 27.16 1.32 12.49
C ALA A 675 27.49 0.22 13.52
N GLU A 676 26.60 -0.74 13.74
CA GLU A 676 26.68 -1.73 14.81
C GLU A 676 27.38 -3.01 14.38
N VAL A 677 28.20 -3.59 15.28
CA VAL A 677 28.94 -4.83 15.05
C VAL A 677 28.36 -5.95 15.90
N PHE A 678 28.04 -7.06 15.24
CA PHE A 678 27.51 -8.27 15.87
C PHE A 678 28.48 -9.41 15.76
N ASN A 679 28.66 -10.19 16.84
CA ASN A 679 29.34 -11.49 16.76
C ASN A 679 28.30 -12.53 16.30
N ASN A 680 28.48 -13.05 15.10
CA ASN A 680 27.54 -13.94 14.40
C ASN A 680 28.14 -15.36 14.25
N ASP A 681 28.78 -15.88 15.27
CA ASP A 681 29.39 -17.21 15.26
C ASP A 681 28.40 -18.30 15.69
N LEU A 682 28.67 -19.53 15.22
CA LEU A 682 27.93 -20.74 15.57
C LEU A 682 28.68 -21.60 16.61
N SER A 683 29.61 -21.00 17.39
CA SER A 683 30.38 -21.70 18.39
C SER A 683 29.49 -22.37 19.44
N GLY A 684 29.81 -23.60 19.77
CA GLY A 684 29.04 -24.39 20.72
C GLY A 684 29.22 -25.89 20.53
N SER A 685 28.53 -26.65 21.35
CA SER A 685 28.56 -28.12 21.33
C SER A 685 27.20 -28.68 20.94
N ARG A 686 27.19 -29.83 20.28
CA ARG A 686 25.96 -30.59 20.01
C ARG A 686 26.17 -32.08 20.07
N GLY A 687 25.12 -32.78 20.50
CA GLY A 687 25.00 -34.23 20.39
C GLY A 687 24.36 -34.62 19.07
N GLU A 688 24.86 -35.63 18.40
CA GLU A 688 24.32 -36.15 17.15
C GLU A 688 23.91 -37.61 17.28
N LEU A 689 22.75 -37.95 16.76
CA LEU A 689 22.22 -39.31 16.64
C LEU A 689 21.89 -39.61 15.20
N GLY A 690 22.23 -40.80 14.72
CA GLY A 690 21.91 -41.19 13.35
C GLY A 690 21.54 -42.66 13.28
N ALA A 691 20.78 -43.01 12.27
CA ALA A 691 20.51 -44.39 11.89
C ALA A 691 20.53 -44.51 10.39
N GLY A 692 20.98 -45.65 9.88
CA GLY A 692 21.04 -45.83 8.44
C GLY A 692 21.10 -47.29 8.03
N VAL A 693 21.07 -47.51 6.73
CA VAL A 693 21.22 -48.80 6.11
C VAL A 693 22.10 -48.67 4.85
N ALA A 694 23.08 -49.53 4.70
CA ALA A 694 23.79 -49.75 3.46
C ALA A 694 23.45 -51.12 2.90
N MET A 695 23.36 -51.26 1.59
CA MET A 695 22.99 -52.50 0.92
C MET A 695 23.79 -52.68 -0.35
N SER A 696 24.43 -53.85 -0.55
CA SER A 696 24.88 -54.28 -1.88
C SER A 696 23.69 -54.93 -2.61
N VAL A 697 23.29 -54.37 -3.76
CA VAL A 697 22.23 -54.91 -4.60
C VAL A 697 22.79 -55.90 -5.62
N SER A 698 24.06 -55.71 -5.99
CA SER A 698 24.86 -56.61 -6.82
C SER A 698 26.34 -56.32 -6.57
N ASP A 699 27.23 -57.07 -7.21
CA ASP A 699 28.69 -56.85 -7.14
C ASP A 699 29.14 -55.44 -7.58
N ARG A 700 28.26 -54.70 -8.27
CA ARG A 700 28.54 -53.39 -8.90
C ARG A 700 27.67 -52.28 -8.36
N LEU A 701 26.56 -52.60 -7.71
CA LEU A 701 25.55 -51.61 -7.31
C LEU A 701 25.33 -51.64 -5.80
N SER A 702 25.55 -50.57 -5.12
CA SER A 702 25.23 -50.35 -3.72
C SER A 702 24.30 -49.17 -3.50
N LEU A 703 23.49 -49.24 -2.49
CA LEU A 703 22.56 -48.20 -2.03
C LEU A 703 22.83 -47.92 -0.56
N HIS A 704 22.57 -46.70 -0.15
CA HIS A 704 22.53 -46.35 1.29
C HIS A 704 21.47 -45.29 1.56
N ALA A 705 21.00 -45.28 2.79
CA ALA A 705 20.12 -44.25 3.31
C ALA A 705 20.43 -43.99 4.77
N ASP A 706 20.43 -42.73 5.17
CA ASP A 706 20.69 -42.26 6.52
C ASP A 706 19.62 -41.28 6.99
N PHE A 707 19.39 -41.29 8.29
CA PHE A 707 18.61 -40.29 8.99
C PHE A 707 19.43 -39.80 10.19
N ASP A 708 19.48 -38.48 10.37
CA ASP A 708 20.26 -37.82 11.41
C ASP A 708 19.40 -36.84 12.21
N TYR A 709 19.69 -36.76 13.50
CA TYR A 709 19.18 -35.75 14.44
C TYR A 709 20.35 -35.16 15.21
N SER A 710 20.34 -33.86 15.47
CA SER A 710 21.27 -33.27 16.44
C SER A 710 20.62 -32.15 17.24
N ASN A 711 21.13 -31.96 18.47
CA ASN A 711 20.71 -30.90 19.37
C ASN A 711 21.94 -30.29 20.05
N GLY A 712 22.00 -28.97 20.12
CA GLY A 712 23.16 -28.25 20.69
C GLY A 712 22.82 -26.83 21.12
N ASP A 713 23.88 -26.08 21.46
CA ASP A 713 23.79 -24.76 22.09
C ASP A 713 23.14 -23.68 21.16
N LYS A 714 23.47 -23.68 19.87
CA LYS A 714 23.02 -22.68 18.90
C LYS A 714 22.34 -23.27 17.67
N ILE A 715 22.55 -24.56 17.42
CA ILE A 715 22.03 -25.28 16.25
C ILE A 715 21.33 -26.54 16.72
N GLU A 716 20.08 -26.69 16.34
CA GLU A 716 19.35 -27.95 16.38
C GLU A 716 19.14 -28.40 14.91
N GLN A 717 19.29 -29.70 14.65
CA GLN A 717 18.91 -30.36 13.41
C GLN A 717 17.78 -31.35 13.72
N PRO A 718 16.52 -30.94 13.66
CA PRO A 718 15.38 -31.83 13.96
C PRO A 718 15.34 -33.06 13.06
N TRP A 719 15.81 -32.92 11.83
CA TRP A 719 16.00 -34.03 10.91
C TRP A 719 17.03 -33.71 9.84
N GLY A 720 17.76 -34.73 9.45
CA GLY A 720 18.55 -34.80 8.24
C GLY A 720 18.31 -36.15 7.58
N ALA A 721 18.18 -36.21 6.29
CA ALA A 721 18.00 -37.44 5.54
C ALA A 721 18.88 -37.44 4.28
N ASN A 722 19.41 -38.58 3.95
CA ASN A 722 20.19 -38.72 2.75
C ASN A 722 20.00 -40.13 2.13
N VAL A 723 19.97 -40.18 0.82
CA VAL A 723 19.87 -41.43 0.04
C VAL A 723 20.92 -41.36 -1.06
N GLY A 724 21.72 -42.41 -1.18
CA GLY A 724 22.78 -42.47 -2.17
C GLY A 724 22.84 -43.82 -2.90
N ILE A 725 23.44 -43.76 -4.06
CA ILE A 725 23.69 -44.88 -4.96
C ILE A 725 25.15 -44.83 -5.42
N ARG A 726 25.82 -45.98 -5.47
CA ARG A 726 27.14 -46.14 -6.00
C ARG A 726 27.16 -47.29 -7.00
N TYR A 727 27.72 -47.03 -8.18
CA TYR A 727 27.94 -48.03 -9.21
C TYR A 727 29.44 -48.15 -9.50
N SER A 728 29.96 -49.38 -9.42
CA SER A 728 31.38 -49.71 -9.56
C SER A 728 31.61 -50.61 -10.79
N TRP A 729 32.71 -50.42 -11.50
CA TRP A 729 33.03 -51.21 -12.69
C TRP A 729 34.54 -51.54 -12.79
#